data_c919187409000d788c2db4d8f1eca8d4
#
_entry.id   c919187409000d788c2db4d8f1eca8d4
#
_cell.length_a   1.000
_cell.length_b   1.000
_cell.length_c   1.000
_cell.angle_alpha   90.00
_cell.angle_beta   90.00
_cell.angle_gamma   90.00
#
_symmetry.space_group_name_H-M   'P 1'
#
loop_
_entity.id
_entity.type
_entity.pdbx_description
1 polymer ?
#
loop_
_entity_poly.entity_id
_entity_poly.type
_entity_poly.pdbx_seq_one_letter_code
_entity_poly.pdbx_strand_id
1 'polypeptide(L)'
;MSGTSEGPSAPAGTASGAPSAPVTERHATAAPSPADPPQTATEPHPDPSPAGDGPTAAELRDYRAAFNAATLPMGVVDGRGHVVRANEALGGLLGAPAAVLAGRQACELLDLASDDRTWHAYREVLLGRRSRFRCTRRLKHPDGRSLWAEITVVPMTGASAAESARVLLTVADVSDRRELQERLRHLQMHDPVTRLPNRTLFFERLASALETPPYQDDSMPPRQHGRIGLCYLDLDGFKAINDTLGHRTGDRLLAAVAARLTDCAENDASRNPGGSRLVARLGGDEFAILVEDSAGTQELTDLARSVLAALQQPFDLAGQRLSVSASIGVVERTAAGTSPTGLMQAADTTLYWAKADGKARWTVFDPERNAHRMTRQSLSSTLRPAVERGEFTLEYQPLVGMADGVLRGVEALVRWNHPQFGVLPPNRFVQIAEEDGSIVQLGRWVLRTACRQARRWQLDHPDEPPLFISVNVAVRQVWDSDLVADVAQILTETELAPGLLQLELTESAVMGSGGRPLRALQALSDMGVRIAIDDFGTGYSNLAYLSRLPVSVLKLDGAFVKGFRYEDGTHPSPADETIVEAMVQLAHRLGLTVTAECVETAGQAERLRRIGCDTGQGWLYSRAVAPEQIAGLIGSRPLEG
;
A
#
# COMPACT_ATOMS: atom_id res chain seq x y z
N MET A 1 -12.83 4.41 61.92
CA MET A 1 -11.39 4.21 62.14
C MET A 1 -10.73 4.68 60.85
N SER A 2 -10.34 5.88 60.79
CA SER A 2 -9.03 6.51 61.08
C SER A 2 -8.01 6.00 60.06
N GLY A 3 -7.33 6.77 59.25
CA GLY A 3 -6.94 8.17 59.27
C GLY A 3 -6.21 8.47 57.96
N THR A 4 -6.33 9.65 57.43
CA THR A 4 -5.36 10.77 57.42
C THR A 4 -4.01 10.40 56.82
N SER A 5 -3.33 11.08 55.92
CA SER A 5 -3.19 12.53 55.70
C SER A 5 -2.20 12.73 54.54
N GLU A 6 -2.33 13.79 53.90
CA GLU A 6 -1.49 14.93 53.57
C GLU A 6 -0.71 14.87 52.24
N GLY A 7 -1.04 15.87 51.41
CA GLY A 7 -0.09 16.45 50.48
C GLY A 7 0.88 17.39 51.20
N PRO A 8 1.81 18.06 50.52
CA PRO A 8 1.44 19.28 49.78
C PRO A 8 2.33 19.70 48.59
N SER A 9 1.81 20.69 47.91
CA SER A 9 2.41 21.91 47.34
C SER A 9 3.35 21.86 46.15
N ALA A 10 2.87 22.57 45.15
CA ALA A 10 3.68 23.29 44.16
C ALA A 10 4.51 24.42 44.76
N PRO A 11 5.47 24.97 44.03
CA PRO A 11 5.18 26.31 43.54
C PRO A 11 5.60 26.61 42.10
N ALA A 12 5.02 27.70 41.67
CA ALA A 12 5.09 28.39 40.40
C ALA A 12 6.46 29.08 40.13
N GLY A 13 6.66 29.44 38.88
CA GLY A 13 7.71 30.33 38.41
C GLY A 13 7.71 30.45 36.89
N THR A 14 6.88 31.27 36.32
CA THR A 14 7.05 32.49 35.50
C THR A 14 8.04 32.39 34.33
N ALA A 15 7.53 32.40 33.14
CA ALA A 15 7.35 33.53 32.22
C ALA A 15 8.45 33.72 31.15
N SER A 16 7.98 34.00 29.95
CA SER A 16 8.55 34.90 28.95
C SER A 16 9.31 34.26 27.80
N GLY A 17 8.74 34.28 26.62
CA GLY A 17 9.08 35.16 25.52
C GLY A 17 9.44 34.41 24.24
N ALA A 18 8.54 34.39 23.28
CA ALA A 18 8.85 34.28 21.85
C ALA A 18 9.63 35.55 21.40
N PRO A 19 10.26 35.60 20.23
CA PRO A 19 9.67 35.24 18.95
C PRO A 19 10.60 34.56 17.94
N SER A 20 9.97 33.98 16.96
CA SER A 20 10.49 33.50 15.69
C SER A 20 11.16 34.57 14.84
N ALA A 21 12.29 34.22 14.20
CA ALA A 21 12.82 34.95 13.06
C ALA A 21 13.27 33.98 11.96
N PRO A 22 13.31 34.43 10.70
CA PRO A 22 13.13 33.61 9.52
C PRO A 22 14.42 32.96 9.01
N VAL A 23 14.24 31.84 8.33
CA VAL A 23 15.29 31.14 7.56
C VAL A 23 15.65 31.98 6.33
N THR A 24 16.86 32.52 6.32
CA THR A 24 17.49 33.10 5.14
C THR A 24 18.33 32.04 4.44
N GLU A 25 18.07 31.88 3.17
CA GLU A 25 18.92 31.21 2.19
C GLU A 25 20.37 31.75 2.30
N ARG A 26 21.32 30.83 2.39
CA ARG A 26 22.72 31.16 2.19
C ARG A 26 23.23 30.54 0.89
N HIS A 27 23.53 31.45 -0.03
CA HIS A 27 24.30 31.23 -1.22
C HIS A 27 25.60 30.46 -0.95
N ALA A 28 25.92 29.55 -1.85
CA ALA A 28 27.22 28.92 -1.98
C ALA A 28 28.27 29.99 -2.28
N THR A 29 29.21 30.18 -1.37
CA THR A 29 30.42 30.96 -1.60
C THR A 29 31.51 30.03 -2.07
N ALA A 30 32.12 30.40 -3.17
CA ALA A 30 33.28 29.81 -3.80
C ALA A 30 34.48 29.74 -2.82
N ALA A 31 35.26 28.66 -2.96
CA ALA A 31 36.52 28.49 -2.29
C ALA A 31 37.54 29.53 -2.76
N PRO A 32 38.38 30.07 -1.89
CA PRO A 32 39.45 30.99 -2.30
C PRO A 32 40.63 30.24 -2.94
N SER A 33 41.12 30.83 -4.03
CA SER A 33 42.39 30.50 -4.68
C SER A 33 43.56 30.63 -3.72
N PRO A 34 44.59 29.81 -3.79
CA PRO A 34 45.76 29.96 -2.94
C PRO A 34 46.58 31.17 -3.35
N ALA A 35 46.96 31.93 -2.32
CA ALA A 35 47.79 33.13 -2.42
C ALA A 35 49.22 32.75 -2.84
N ASP A 36 49.83 33.65 -3.61
CA ASP A 36 51.24 33.64 -3.99
C ASP A 36 52.15 33.67 -2.72
N PRO A 37 53.27 32.90 -2.74
CA PRO A 37 54.27 33.01 -1.69
C PRO A 37 55.15 34.26 -1.84
N PRO A 38 55.68 34.81 -0.76
CA PRO A 38 56.49 36.04 -0.79
C PRO A 38 57.85 35.81 -1.43
N GLN A 39 58.27 36.77 -2.22
CA GLN A 39 59.60 36.85 -2.79
C GLN A 39 60.62 37.02 -1.67
N THR A 40 61.51 36.06 -1.55
CA THR A 40 62.74 36.20 -0.73
C THR A 40 63.97 36.08 -1.64
N ALA A 41 64.75 37.10 -1.54
CA ALA A 41 66.19 37.29 -1.77
C ALA A 41 66.95 36.27 -2.63
N THR A 42 67.47 36.74 -3.72
CA THR A 42 68.52 36.18 -4.57
C THR A 42 69.77 35.80 -3.76
N GLU A 43 70.01 34.52 -3.63
CA GLU A 43 71.35 34.02 -3.36
C GLU A 43 72.00 33.54 -4.65
N PRO A 44 73.30 33.61 -4.80
CA PRO A 44 74.02 33.42 -6.08
C PRO A 44 74.00 31.96 -6.50
N HIS A 45 73.69 31.73 -7.78
CA HIS A 45 73.82 30.44 -8.42
C HIS A 45 75.25 29.89 -8.27
N PRO A 46 75.45 28.64 -7.84
CA PRO A 46 76.69 27.96 -8.11
C PRO A 46 76.71 27.52 -9.57
N ASP A 47 77.92 27.63 -10.19
CA ASP A 47 78.21 27.24 -11.55
C ASP A 47 77.69 25.84 -11.91
N PRO A 48 77.37 25.55 -13.18
CA PRO A 48 76.93 24.23 -13.62
C PRO A 48 78.14 23.27 -13.50
N SER A 49 78.05 22.37 -12.56
CA SER A 49 78.96 21.21 -12.48
C SER A 49 78.90 20.41 -13.79
N PRO A 50 79.97 19.81 -14.22
CA PRO A 50 80.06 19.08 -15.47
C PRO A 50 79.10 17.89 -15.49
N ALA A 51 78.63 17.52 -16.69
CA ALA A 51 77.79 16.37 -16.97
C ALA A 51 78.21 15.16 -16.15
N GLY A 52 77.28 14.79 -15.20
CA GLY A 52 77.50 13.78 -14.20
C GLY A 52 77.74 12.40 -14.83
N ASP A 53 78.79 11.75 -14.35
CA ASP A 53 78.98 10.33 -14.48
C ASP A 53 77.67 9.58 -14.18
N GLY A 54 77.36 8.62 -15.04
CA GLY A 54 76.21 7.73 -14.80
C GLY A 54 76.33 7.03 -13.44
N PRO A 55 75.20 6.47 -12.95
CA PRO A 55 75.16 5.92 -11.59
C PRO A 55 76.32 5.02 -11.29
N THR A 56 76.94 5.23 -10.15
CA THR A 56 78.08 4.47 -9.69
C THR A 56 77.76 2.97 -9.56
N ALA A 57 78.79 2.12 -9.63
CA ALA A 57 78.61 0.67 -9.46
C ALA A 57 77.97 0.31 -8.06
N ALA A 58 78.14 1.18 -7.07
CA ALA A 58 77.48 1.05 -5.77
C ALA A 58 75.95 1.38 -5.85
N GLU A 59 75.58 2.49 -6.43
CA GLU A 59 74.18 2.86 -6.63
C GLU A 59 73.46 1.84 -7.49
N LEU A 60 74.06 1.33 -8.54
CA LEU A 60 73.46 0.24 -9.34
C LEU A 60 73.29 -1.05 -8.54
N ARG A 61 74.16 -1.35 -7.58
CA ARG A 61 73.97 -2.48 -6.65
C ARG A 61 72.79 -2.24 -5.71
N ASP A 62 72.63 -1.03 -5.18
CA ASP A 62 71.61 -0.67 -4.27
C ASP A 62 70.22 -0.70 -4.96
N TYR A 63 70.08 -0.17 -6.18
CA TYR A 63 68.86 -0.31 -6.97
C TYR A 63 68.52 -1.77 -7.29
N ARG A 64 69.47 -2.62 -7.53
CA ARG A 64 69.27 -4.06 -7.76
C ARG A 64 68.80 -4.76 -6.49
N ALA A 65 69.39 -4.41 -5.36
CA ALA A 65 69.02 -4.96 -4.08
C ALA A 65 67.53 -4.52 -3.71
N ALA A 66 67.23 -3.24 -3.89
CA ALA A 66 65.88 -2.71 -3.67
C ALA A 66 64.80 -3.36 -4.57
N PHE A 67 65.14 -3.55 -5.87
CA PHE A 67 64.23 -4.23 -6.80
C PHE A 67 63.94 -5.69 -6.37
N ASN A 68 64.95 -6.42 -5.95
CA ASN A 68 64.86 -7.82 -5.53
C ASN A 68 64.20 -7.95 -4.15
N ALA A 69 64.39 -7.00 -3.24
CA ALA A 69 63.82 -6.98 -1.90
C ALA A 69 62.33 -6.47 -1.89
N ALA A 70 61.89 -5.87 -2.99
CA ALA A 70 60.52 -5.37 -3.09
C ALA A 70 59.54 -6.54 -2.97
N THR A 71 58.57 -6.39 -2.06
CA THR A 71 57.50 -7.36 -1.83
C THR A 71 56.44 -7.37 -2.95
N LEU A 72 56.38 -6.29 -3.75
CA LEU A 72 55.50 -6.22 -4.91
C LEU A 72 56.13 -7.03 -6.06
N PRO A 73 55.47 -8.02 -6.64
CA PRO A 73 55.88 -8.74 -7.83
C PRO A 73 56.13 -7.81 -9.01
N MET A 74 57.37 -7.72 -9.47
CA MET A 74 57.76 -6.79 -10.52
C MET A 74 58.66 -7.46 -11.57
N GLY A 75 58.52 -7.02 -12.81
CA GLY A 75 59.37 -7.43 -13.92
C GLY A 75 59.67 -6.25 -14.84
N VAL A 76 60.85 -6.28 -15.48
CA VAL A 76 61.21 -5.39 -16.57
C VAL A 76 61.09 -6.19 -17.87
N VAL A 77 60.40 -5.64 -18.85
CA VAL A 77 60.12 -6.29 -20.14
C VAL A 77 60.70 -5.40 -21.26
N ASP A 78 61.29 -6.00 -22.27
CA ASP A 78 61.83 -5.29 -23.43
C ASP A 78 60.70 -4.92 -24.45
N GLY A 79 61.05 -4.12 -25.46
CA GLY A 79 60.09 -3.71 -26.51
C GLY A 79 59.56 -4.86 -27.38
N ARG A 80 60.14 -6.08 -27.25
CA ARG A 80 59.71 -7.31 -27.93
C ARG A 80 58.80 -8.17 -27.03
N GLY A 81 58.60 -7.77 -25.76
CA GLY A 81 57.76 -8.47 -24.82
C GLY A 81 58.47 -9.53 -23.98
N HIS A 82 59.79 -9.67 -24.05
CA HIS A 82 60.55 -10.62 -23.24
C HIS A 82 60.88 -10.02 -21.87
N VAL A 83 60.70 -10.80 -20.84
CA VAL A 83 61.10 -10.44 -19.48
C VAL A 83 62.66 -10.34 -19.43
N VAL A 84 63.13 -9.12 -19.25
CA VAL A 84 64.61 -8.87 -19.08
C VAL A 84 65.00 -9.17 -17.64
N ARG A 85 64.15 -8.90 -16.69
CA ARG A 85 64.39 -9.06 -15.26
C ARG A 85 63.10 -9.28 -14.50
N ALA A 86 63.15 -10.16 -13.52
CA ALA A 86 62.07 -10.38 -12.55
C ALA A 86 62.68 -10.29 -11.13
N ASN A 87 61.87 -9.80 -10.16
CA ASN A 87 62.25 -9.87 -8.77
C ASN A 87 61.81 -11.21 -8.14
N GLU A 88 62.31 -11.52 -6.94
CA GLU A 88 61.95 -12.75 -6.22
C GLU A 88 60.43 -12.87 -5.95
N ALA A 89 59.77 -11.74 -5.69
CA ALA A 89 58.31 -11.73 -5.46
C ALA A 89 57.53 -12.17 -6.72
N LEU A 90 57.95 -11.76 -7.92
CA LEU A 90 57.33 -12.22 -9.17
C LEU A 90 57.57 -13.70 -9.42
N GLY A 91 58.79 -14.16 -9.08
CA GLY A 91 59.13 -15.58 -9.12
C GLY A 91 58.23 -16.42 -8.21
N GLY A 92 58.07 -15.99 -6.96
CA GLY A 92 57.18 -16.63 -5.99
C GLY A 92 55.71 -16.64 -6.43
N LEU A 93 55.21 -15.53 -7.00
CA LEU A 93 53.84 -15.43 -7.49
C LEU A 93 53.54 -16.37 -8.67
N LEU A 94 54.51 -16.54 -9.57
CA LEU A 94 54.35 -17.40 -10.75
C LEU A 94 54.85 -18.83 -10.53
N GLY A 95 55.36 -19.14 -9.33
CA GLY A 95 55.85 -20.48 -8.97
C GLY A 95 57.10 -20.91 -9.72
N ALA A 96 57.95 -19.97 -10.16
CA ALA A 96 59.18 -20.24 -10.87
C ALA A 96 60.30 -19.29 -10.39
N PRO A 97 61.55 -19.74 -10.24
CA PRO A 97 62.67 -18.86 -9.87
C PRO A 97 62.75 -17.65 -10.80
N ALA A 98 63.04 -16.46 -10.26
CA ALA A 98 63.07 -15.22 -11.04
C ALA A 98 64.08 -15.31 -12.24
N ALA A 99 65.15 -16.05 -12.11
CA ALA A 99 66.13 -16.29 -13.18
C ALA A 99 65.56 -17.10 -14.37
N VAL A 100 64.55 -17.97 -14.13
CA VAL A 100 63.94 -18.80 -15.17
C VAL A 100 62.85 -17.98 -15.93
N LEU A 101 62.35 -16.91 -15.36
CA LEU A 101 61.43 -16.01 -16.01
C LEU A 101 62.08 -15.10 -17.05
N ALA A 102 63.36 -14.83 -16.88
CA ALA A 102 64.19 -14.04 -17.82
C ALA A 102 64.22 -14.72 -19.21
N GLY A 103 64.02 -13.93 -20.26
CA GLY A 103 63.98 -14.39 -21.64
C GLY A 103 62.61 -14.96 -22.08
N ARG A 104 61.65 -15.17 -21.18
CA ARG A 104 60.30 -15.67 -21.53
C ARG A 104 59.38 -14.52 -21.96
N GLN A 105 58.40 -14.83 -22.76
CA GLN A 105 57.38 -13.87 -23.18
C GLN A 105 56.42 -13.54 -22.01
N ALA A 106 56.34 -12.25 -21.65
CA ALA A 106 55.47 -11.79 -20.56
C ALA A 106 53.99 -12.04 -20.86
N CYS A 107 53.59 -11.97 -22.14
CA CYS A 107 52.20 -12.23 -22.55
C CYS A 107 51.76 -13.68 -22.33
N GLU A 108 52.67 -14.64 -22.45
CA GLU A 108 52.40 -16.06 -22.18
C GLU A 108 52.36 -16.35 -20.68
N LEU A 109 53.32 -15.78 -19.93
CA LEU A 109 53.40 -15.93 -18.48
C LEU A 109 52.18 -15.39 -17.75
N LEU A 110 51.54 -14.34 -18.29
CA LEU A 110 50.49 -13.60 -17.65
C LEU A 110 49.15 -13.69 -18.40
N ASP A 111 49.03 -14.59 -19.35
CA ASP A 111 47.85 -14.84 -20.15
C ASP A 111 47.23 -13.55 -20.77
N LEU A 112 48.13 -12.68 -21.30
CA LEU A 112 47.66 -11.41 -21.90
C LEU A 112 47.21 -11.56 -23.35
N ALA A 113 47.50 -12.69 -23.98
CA ALA A 113 47.18 -12.95 -25.39
C ALA A 113 45.80 -13.64 -25.57
N SER A 114 45.13 -14.05 -24.48
CA SER A 114 43.85 -14.75 -24.54
C SER A 114 42.68 -13.87 -24.95
N ASP A 115 42.86 -12.56 -25.00
CA ASP A 115 41.81 -11.57 -25.33
C ASP A 115 42.43 -10.46 -26.19
N ASP A 116 41.86 -10.25 -27.39
CA ASP A 116 42.36 -9.31 -28.40
C ASP A 116 42.48 -7.86 -27.88
N ARG A 117 41.54 -7.42 -27.05
CA ARG A 117 41.58 -6.07 -26.46
C ARG A 117 42.75 -5.89 -25.52
N THR A 118 42.97 -6.89 -24.67
CA THR A 118 44.07 -6.91 -23.70
C THR A 118 45.39 -6.97 -24.45
N TRP A 119 45.51 -7.85 -25.45
CA TRP A 119 46.71 -8.00 -26.26
C TRP A 119 47.04 -6.70 -27.01
N HIS A 120 46.06 -6.09 -27.66
CA HIS A 120 46.27 -4.81 -28.35
C HIS A 120 46.74 -3.71 -27.41
N ALA A 121 46.04 -3.54 -26.26
CA ALA A 121 46.42 -2.54 -25.26
C ALA A 121 47.81 -2.74 -24.67
N TYR A 122 48.23 -3.98 -24.42
CA TYR A 122 49.58 -4.33 -23.97
C TYR A 122 50.63 -3.95 -25.03
N ARG A 123 50.40 -4.29 -26.31
CA ARG A 123 51.28 -3.92 -27.42
C ARG A 123 51.45 -2.41 -27.58
N GLU A 124 50.37 -1.64 -27.43
CA GLU A 124 50.43 -0.19 -27.52
C GLU A 124 51.36 0.42 -26.43
N VAL A 125 51.41 -0.19 -25.24
CA VAL A 125 52.36 0.23 -24.19
C VAL A 125 53.79 -0.14 -24.55
N LEU A 126 54.04 -1.36 -25.09
CA LEU A 126 55.37 -1.77 -25.56
C LEU A 126 55.90 -0.85 -26.66
N LEU A 127 55.03 -0.36 -27.53
CA LEU A 127 55.37 0.57 -28.61
C LEU A 127 55.46 2.03 -28.16
N GLY A 128 55.27 2.34 -26.86
CA GLY A 128 55.30 3.68 -26.31
C GLY A 128 54.13 4.56 -26.73
N ARG A 129 53.08 4.01 -27.33
CA ARG A 129 51.89 4.72 -27.81
C ARG A 129 50.85 4.92 -26.71
N ARG A 130 50.97 4.19 -25.61
CA ARG A 130 50.09 4.27 -24.46
C ARG A 130 50.92 4.37 -23.18
N SER A 131 50.52 5.31 -22.30
CA SER A 131 51.27 5.60 -21.05
C SER A 131 51.07 4.56 -19.95
N ARG A 132 49.99 3.76 -19.98
CA ARG A 132 49.70 2.75 -18.96
C ARG A 132 48.69 1.76 -19.50
N PHE A 133 48.84 0.50 -19.10
CA PHE A 133 47.86 -0.56 -19.28
C PHE A 133 47.63 -1.27 -17.96
N ARG A 134 46.37 -1.63 -17.68
CA ARG A 134 45.99 -2.39 -16.50
C ARG A 134 44.92 -3.39 -16.87
N CYS A 135 45.05 -4.62 -16.42
CA CYS A 135 44.05 -5.65 -16.57
C CYS A 135 44.04 -6.60 -15.37
N THR A 136 43.00 -7.42 -15.25
CA THR A 136 42.91 -8.51 -14.28
C THR A 136 42.84 -9.83 -15.03
N ARG A 137 43.67 -10.81 -14.66
CA ARG A 137 43.70 -12.14 -15.27
C ARG A 137 43.68 -13.23 -14.20
N ARG A 138 43.12 -14.38 -14.58
CA ARG A 138 43.16 -15.58 -13.74
C ARG A 138 44.36 -16.40 -14.15
N LEU A 139 45.40 -16.43 -13.32
CA LEU A 139 46.59 -17.17 -13.56
C LEU A 139 46.53 -18.52 -12.86
N LYS A 140 47.18 -19.54 -13.48
CA LYS A 140 47.33 -20.86 -12.88
C LYS A 140 48.75 -20.98 -12.33
N HIS A 141 48.87 -21.19 -11.02
CA HIS A 141 50.12 -21.47 -10.37
C HIS A 141 50.52 -22.95 -10.60
N PRO A 142 51.81 -23.31 -10.71
CA PRO A 142 52.24 -24.68 -10.94
C PRO A 142 51.81 -25.71 -9.90
N ASP A 143 51.49 -25.28 -8.68
CA ASP A 143 50.95 -26.13 -7.61
C ASP A 143 49.43 -26.45 -7.78
N GLY A 144 48.83 -26.00 -8.88
CA GLY A 144 47.41 -26.23 -9.21
C GLY A 144 46.47 -25.15 -8.70
N ARG A 145 46.90 -24.19 -7.89
CA ARG A 145 46.09 -23.07 -7.43
C ARG A 145 45.82 -22.08 -8.57
N SER A 146 44.64 -21.48 -8.57
CA SER A 146 44.33 -20.35 -9.43
C SER A 146 44.33 -19.07 -8.61
N LEU A 147 44.98 -18.03 -9.10
CA LEU A 147 44.99 -16.71 -8.47
C LEU A 147 44.46 -15.64 -9.43
N TRP A 148 43.85 -14.59 -8.90
CA TRP A 148 43.46 -13.42 -9.66
C TRP A 148 44.60 -12.37 -9.59
N ALA A 149 45.25 -12.13 -10.72
CA ALA A 149 46.35 -11.19 -10.84
C ALA A 149 45.90 -9.87 -11.47
N GLU A 150 46.12 -8.78 -10.77
CA GLU A 150 45.99 -7.43 -11.34
C GLU A 150 47.36 -7.04 -11.92
N ILE A 151 47.42 -6.91 -13.24
CA ILE A 151 48.61 -6.66 -14.01
C ILE A 151 48.62 -5.20 -14.45
N THR A 152 49.69 -4.48 -14.12
CA THR A 152 49.91 -3.11 -14.58
C THR A 152 51.22 -3.04 -15.35
N VAL A 153 51.19 -2.42 -16.54
CA VAL A 153 52.35 -2.21 -17.40
C VAL A 153 52.49 -0.73 -17.69
N VAL A 154 53.68 -0.18 -17.46
CA VAL A 154 54.00 1.22 -17.70
C VAL A 154 55.35 1.35 -18.42
N PRO A 155 55.50 2.29 -19.38
CA PRO A 155 56.80 2.53 -20.01
C PRO A 155 57.78 3.11 -19.00
N MET A 156 59.03 2.70 -19.09
CA MET A 156 60.13 3.29 -18.31
C MET A 156 60.70 4.48 -19.10
N THR A 157 60.61 5.68 -18.54
CA THR A 157 61.17 6.92 -19.09
C THR A 157 62.62 7.04 -18.68
N GLY A 158 63.55 7.26 -19.63
CA GLY A 158 64.96 7.49 -19.35
C GLY A 158 65.96 6.69 -20.18
N ALA A 159 65.52 5.79 -21.05
CA ALA A 159 66.42 5.16 -22.02
C ALA A 159 66.71 6.13 -23.17
N SER A 160 68.02 6.37 -23.45
CA SER A 160 68.44 7.10 -24.65
C SER A 160 67.90 6.39 -25.89
N ALA A 161 67.68 7.10 -26.99
CA ALA A 161 67.11 6.58 -28.24
C ALA A 161 67.84 5.38 -28.87
N ALA A 162 68.93 4.95 -28.27
CA ALA A 162 69.74 3.79 -28.66
C ALA A 162 69.51 2.52 -27.80
N GLU A 163 68.77 2.63 -26.64
CA GLU A 163 68.43 1.48 -25.82
C GLU A 163 66.94 1.16 -26.01
N SER A 164 66.65 -0.09 -26.38
CA SER A 164 65.36 -0.65 -26.64
C SER A 164 64.36 -0.22 -25.56
N ALA A 165 63.17 0.30 -25.97
CA ALA A 165 62.05 0.67 -25.08
C ALA A 165 61.83 -0.45 -24.04
N ARG A 166 61.81 -0.09 -22.75
CA ARG A 166 61.55 -1.02 -21.64
C ARG A 166 60.26 -0.62 -20.93
N VAL A 167 59.53 -1.60 -20.43
CA VAL A 167 58.34 -1.38 -19.61
C VAL A 167 58.52 -2.05 -18.25
N LEU A 168 58.01 -1.41 -17.24
CA LEU A 168 57.86 -1.98 -15.90
C LEU A 168 56.52 -2.70 -15.83
N LEU A 169 56.55 -3.95 -15.47
CA LEU A 169 55.42 -4.82 -15.20
C LEU A 169 55.30 -4.99 -13.69
N THR A 170 54.10 -4.75 -13.15
CA THR A 170 53.78 -5.11 -11.77
C THR A 170 52.58 -6.04 -11.75
N VAL A 171 52.61 -7.02 -10.85
CA VAL A 171 51.53 -8.01 -10.70
C VAL A 171 51.12 -8.06 -9.23
N ALA A 172 49.88 -7.83 -8.93
CA ALA A 172 49.35 -7.93 -7.58
C ALA A 172 48.34 -9.08 -7.51
N ASP A 173 48.48 -9.96 -6.53
CA ASP A 173 47.43 -10.93 -6.21
C ASP A 173 46.24 -10.19 -5.58
N VAL A 174 45.09 -10.31 -6.19
CA VAL A 174 43.85 -9.69 -5.74
C VAL A 174 42.77 -10.73 -5.39
N SER A 175 43.18 -12.00 -5.23
CA SER A 175 42.24 -13.11 -4.95
C SER A 175 41.47 -12.88 -3.67
N ASP A 176 42.13 -12.60 -2.55
CA ASP A 176 41.48 -12.36 -1.26
C ASP A 176 40.56 -11.15 -1.30
N ARG A 177 40.98 -10.08 -1.97
CA ARG A 177 40.18 -8.88 -2.14
C ARG A 177 38.89 -9.15 -2.92
N ARG A 178 38.97 -9.95 -3.99
CA ARG A 178 37.79 -10.34 -4.77
C ARG A 178 36.87 -11.25 -4.00
N GLU A 179 37.39 -12.26 -3.34
CA GLU A 179 36.60 -13.17 -2.51
C GLU A 179 35.86 -12.40 -1.40
N LEU A 180 36.55 -11.46 -0.75
CA LEU A 180 35.92 -10.61 0.26
C LEU A 180 34.83 -9.72 -0.36
N GLN A 181 35.09 -9.13 -1.53
CA GLN A 181 34.11 -8.33 -2.25
C GLN A 181 32.89 -9.16 -2.66
N GLU A 182 33.07 -10.38 -3.15
CA GLU A 182 31.98 -11.30 -3.50
C GLU A 182 31.19 -11.72 -2.25
N ARG A 183 31.86 -12.01 -1.16
CA ARG A 183 31.19 -12.29 0.14
C ARG A 183 30.43 -11.09 0.66
N LEU A 184 31.00 -9.90 0.61
CA LEU A 184 30.30 -8.66 1.00
C LEU A 184 29.06 -8.43 0.13
N ARG A 185 29.17 -8.59 -1.19
CA ARG A 185 28.05 -8.47 -2.10
C ARG A 185 26.97 -9.52 -1.80
N HIS A 186 27.37 -10.75 -1.52
CA HIS A 186 26.42 -11.81 -1.15
C HIS A 186 25.68 -11.44 0.15
N LEU A 187 26.38 -10.97 1.19
CA LEU A 187 25.78 -10.52 2.44
C LEU A 187 24.89 -9.29 2.27
N GLN A 188 25.21 -8.40 1.34
CA GLN A 188 24.39 -7.22 1.03
C GLN A 188 23.11 -7.56 0.26
N MET A 189 23.08 -8.67 -0.46
CA MET A 189 22.00 -9.06 -1.38
C MET A 189 21.12 -10.20 -0.86
N HIS A 190 21.51 -10.88 0.23
CA HIS A 190 20.80 -12.03 0.77
C HIS A 190 20.47 -11.84 2.25
N ASP A 191 19.36 -12.42 2.67
CA ASP A 191 18.92 -12.46 4.08
C ASP A 191 19.79 -13.46 4.86
N PRO A 192 20.37 -13.07 6.00
CA PRO A 192 21.29 -13.94 6.73
C PRO A 192 20.62 -15.15 7.39
N VAL A 193 19.33 -15.10 7.67
CA VAL A 193 18.56 -16.18 8.33
C VAL A 193 18.12 -17.23 7.31
N THR A 194 17.50 -16.78 6.23
CA THR A 194 16.89 -17.65 5.22
C THR A 194 17.79 -17.94 4.04
N ARG A 195 18.82 -17.13 3.83
CA ARG A 195 19.71 -17.11 2.65
C ARG A 195 19.00 -16.80 1.33
N LEU A 196 17.73 -16.46 1.37
CA LEU A 196 17.01 -15.97 0.19
C LEU A 196 17.52 -14.59 -0.22
N PRO A 197 17.29 -14.17 -1.48
CA PRO A 197 17.36 -12.78 -1.87
C PRO A 197 16.67 -11.88 -0.85
N ASN A 198 17.38 -10.81 -0.46
CA ASN A 198 16.81 -9.81 0.43
C ASN A 198 16.02 -8.75 -0.35
N ARG A 199 15.51 -7.75 0.35
CA ARG A 199 14.76 -6.64 -0.23
C ARG A 199 15.53 -5.94 -1.37
N THR A 200 16.83 -5.71 -1.21
CA THR A 200 17.67 -5.02 -2.20
C THR A 200 17.72 -5.81 -3.51
N LEU A 201 18.11 -7.08 -3.44
CA LEU A 201 18.20 -7.93 -4.63
C LEU A 201 16.83 -8.16 -5.28
N PHE A 202 15.78 -8.28 -4.49
CA PHE A 202 14.42 -8.40 -5.00
C PHE A 202 14.02 -7.18 -5.85
N PHE A 203 14.24 -5.95 -5.32
CA PHE A 203 13.89 -4.74 -6.06
C PHE A 203 14.77 -4.52 -7.30
N GLU A 204 16.05 -4.88 -7.27
CA GLU A 204 16.90 -4.87 -8.46
C GLU A 204 16.37 -5.81 -9.55
N ARG A 205 15.99 -7.03 -9.18
CA ARG A 205 15.41 -8.01 -10.13
C ARG A 205 14.05 -7.55 -10.65
N LEU A 206 13.19 -7.02 -9.77
CA LEU A 206 11.89 -6.50 -10.16
C LEU A 206 12.03 -5.34 -11.15
N ALA A 207 12.93 -4.40 -10.89
CA ALA A 207 13.20 -3.29 -11.80
C ALA A 207 13.69 -3.80 -13.17
N SER A 208 14.67 -4.72 -13.17
CA SER A 208 15.17 -5.34 -14.40
C SER A 208 14.09 -6.12 -15.16
N ALA A 209 13.20 -6.80 -14.45
CA ALA A 209 12.09 -7.53 -15.06
C ALA A 209 11.05 -6.62 -15.70
N LEU A 210 10.87 -5.40 -15.19
CA LEU A 210 9.95 -4.39 -15.71
C LEU A 210 10.57 -3.51 -16.82
N GLU A 211 11.91 -3.42 -16.89
CA GLU A 211 12.58 -2.74 -18.00
C GLU A 211 12.36 -3.53 -19.29
N THR A 212 11.69 -2.90 -20.25
CA THR A 212 11.65 -3.41 -21.62
C THR A 212 13.00 -3.10 -22.23
N PRO A 213 13.82 -4.09 -22.66
CA PRO A 213 15.12 -3.78 -23.23
C PRO A 213 14.91 -2.89 -24.47
N PRO A 214 15.66 -1.77 -24.59
CA PRO A 214 15.53 -0.85 -25.73
C PRO A 214 15.99 -1.47 -27.06
N TYR A 215 16.62 -2.65 -27.02
CA TYR A 215 17.04 -3.46 -28.16
C TYR A 215 16.82 -4.92 -27.82
N GLN A 216 16.12 -5.66 -28.69
CA GLN A 216 16.14 -7.12 -28.65
C GLN A 216 17.58 -7.55 -28.96
N ASP A 217 18.29 -8.04 -27.97
CA ASP A 217 19.51 -8.81 -28.18
C ASP A 217 19.02 -10.17 -28.73
N ASP A 218 19.34 -10.47 -29.98
CA ASP A 218 18.97 -11.71 -30.66
C ASP A 218 19.46 -12.99 -29.94
N SER A 219 20.27 -12.82 -28.89
CA SER A 219 20.79 -13.92 -28.06
C SER A 219 19.85 -14.33 -26.90
N MET A 220 18.82 -13.53 -26.56
CA MET A 220 17.83 -13.88 -25.53
C MET A 220 16.50 -14.33 -26.15
N PRO A 221 15.90 -15.41 -25.63
CA PRO A 221 14.56 -15.81 -26.10
C PRO A 221 13.57 -14.66 -25.86
N PRO A 222 12.70 -14.34 -26.84
CA PRO A 222 11.71 -13.30 -26.68
C PRO A 222 10.78 -13.67 -25.51
N ARG A 223 10.41 -12.68 -24.68
CA ARG A 223 9.40 -12.86 -23.63
C ARG A 223 8.09 -13.28 -24.29
N GLN A 224 7.56 -14.44 -23.90
CA GLN A 224 6.37 -15.02 -24.52
C GLN A 224 5.09 -14.23 -24.16
N HIS A 225 5.03 -13.66 -22.96
CA HIS A 225 3.82 -13.06 -22.42
C HIS A 225 4.00 -11.59 -22.01
N GLY A 226 5.23 -11.14 -21.71
CA GLY A 226 5.52 -9.76 -21.31
C GLY A 226 4.81 -9.31 -20.02
N ARG A 227 4.46 -10.28 -19.16
CA ARG A 227 3.73 -10.09 -17.91
C ARG A 227 4.58 -10.42 -16.71
N ILE A 228 4.38 -9.68 -15.64
CA ILE A 228 5.04 -9.89 -14.35
C ILE A 228 4.01 -10.24 -13.30
N GLY A 229 4.24 -11.36 -12.62
CA GLY A 229 3.43 -11.82 -11.50
C GLY A 229 4.17 -11.64 -10.17
N LEU A 230 3.41 -11.33 -9.14
CA LEU A 230 3.92 -11.18 -7.78
C LEU A 230 2.96 -11.83 -6.79
N CYS A 231 3.49 -12.78 -5.99
CA CYS A 231 2.84 -13.26 -4.78
C CYS A 231 3.56 -12.64 -3.57
N TYR A 232 2.90 -11.77 -2.83
CA TYR A 232 3.42 -11.14 -1.63
C TYR A 232 2.77 -11.78 -0.40
N LEU A 233 3.59 -12.27 0.52
CA LEU A 233 3.16 -13.14 1.61
C LEU A 233 3.59 -12.58 2.97
N ASP A 234 2.75 -12.86 3.98
CA ASP A 234 3.04 -12.58 5.39
C ASP A 234 2.60 -13.78 6.23
N LEU A 235 3.44 -14.18 7.18
CA LEU A 235 3.16 -15.33 8.06
C LEU A 235 2.21 -14.93 9.18
N ASP A 236 1.01 -15.49 9.19
CA ASP A 236 -0.01 -15.17 10.17
C ASP A 236 0.42 -15.56 11.59
N GLY A 237 0.47 -14.58 12.49
CA GLY A 237 0.77 -14.81 13.90
C GLY A 237 2.24 -15.10 14.24
N PHE A 238 3.19 -14.85 13.33
CA PHE A 238 4.63 -15.10 13.56
C PHE A 238 5.17 -14.37 14.80
N LYS A 239 4.70 -13.16 15.08
CA LYS A 239 5.08 -12.41 16.29
C LYS A 239 4.75 -13.20 17.56
N ALA A 240 3.58 -13.81 17.65
CA ALA A 240 3.19 -14.63 18.81
C ALA A 240 4.10 -15.85 18.98
N ILE A 241 4.58 -16.43 17.87
CA ILE A 241 5.56 -17.54 17.91
C ILE A 241 6.87 -17.06 18.52
N ASN A 242 7.38 -15.89 18.07
CA ASN A 242 8.58 -15.30 18.64
C ASN A 242 8.44 -14.96 20.12
N ASP A 243 7.31 -14.36 20.51
CA ASP A 243 7.04 -13.97 21.89
C ASP A 243 6.91 -15.20 22.83
N THR A 244 6.42 -16.34 22.30
CA THR A 244 6.19 -17.55 23.09
C THR A 244 7.38 -18.52 23.10
N LEU A 245 8.04 -18.72 21.94
CA LEU A 245 9.08 -19.75 21.74
C LEU A 245 10.48 -19.17 21.54
N GLY A 246 10.58 -17.83 21.51
CA GLY A 246 11.83 -17.10 21.36
C GLY A 246 12.33 -16.99 19.91
N HIS A 247 13.12 -15.93 19.64
CA HIS A 247 13.61 -15.57 18.30
C HIS A 247 14.40 -16.68 17.61
N ARG A 248 15.13 -17.52 18.35
CA ARG A 248 15.88 -18.64 17.74
C ARG A 248 14.97 -19.68 17.09
N THR A 249 13.78 -19.91 17.65
CA THR A 249 12.78 -20.80 17.06
C THR A 249 12.12 -20.13 15.86
N GLY A 250 11.82 -18.84 15.97
CA GLY A 250 11.34 -18.05 14.84
C GLY A 250 12.29 -18.05 13.64
N ASP A 251 13.60 -17.87 13.87
CA ASP A 251 14.61 -17.92 12.79
C ASP A 251 14.66 -19.29 12.10
N ARG A 252 14.56 -20.38 12.86
CA ARG A 252 14.48 -21.73 12.29
C ARG A 252 13.20 -21.94 11.48
N LEU A 253 12.07 -21.41 11.96
CA LEU A 253 10.81 -21.44 11.22
C LEU A 253 10.92 -20.66 9.92
N LEU A 254 11.48 -19.46 9.94
CA LEU A 254 11.70 -18.65 8.74
C LEU A 254 12.58 -19.38 7.71
N ALA A 255 13.64 -20.04 8.15
CA ALA A 255 14.50 -20.83 7.26
C ALA A 255 13.74 -22.03 6.65
N ALA A 256 12.91 -22.71 7.45
CA ALA A 256 12.10 -23.82 6.97
C ALA A 256 10.98 -23.38 6.02
N VAL A 257 10.35 -22.23 6.29
CA VAL A 257 9.39 -21.58 5.38
C VAL A 257 10.08 -21.24 4.06
N ALA A 258 11.25 -20.61 4.11
CA ALA A 258 12.04 -20.26 2.93
C ALA A 258 12.32 -21.47 2.02
N ALA A 259 12.71 -22.60 2.61
CA ALA A 259 12.93 -23.83 1.87
C ALA A 259 11.63 -24.31 1.16
N ARG A 260 10.49 -24.36 1.87
CA ARG A 260 9.21 -24.75 1.26
C ARG A 260 8.76 -23.82 0.14
N LEU A 261 8.96 -22.51 0.31
CA LEU A 261 8.63 -21.54 -0.73
C LEU A 261 9.50 -21.74 -1.99
N THR A 262 10.79 -22.04 -1.79
CA THR A 262 11.70 -22.34 -2.90
C THR A 262 11.27 -23.61 -3.62
N ASP A 263 10.98 -24.68 -2.90
CA ASP A 263 10.48 -25.94 -3.47
C ASP A 263 9.17 -25.73 -4.26
N CYS A 264 8.24 -24.90 -3.76
CA CYS A 264 7.00 -24.57 -4.48
C CYS A 264 7.28 -23.80 -5.77
N ALA A 265 8.20 -22.82 -5.74
CA ALA A 265 8.57 -22.02 -6.89
C ALA A 265 9.30 -22.85 -7.96
N GLU A 266 10.20 -23.75 -7.57
CA GLU A 266 10.90 -24.66 -8.47
C GLU A 266 9.95 -25.68 -9.11
N ASN A 267 9.01 -26.23 -8.35
CA ASN A 267 7.99 -27.13 -8.86
C ASN A 267 7.05 -26.43 -9.85
N ASP A 268 6.70 -25.17 -9.60
CA ASP A 268 5.91 -24.36 -10.53
C ASP A 268 6.70 -24.05 -11.80
N ALA A 269 7.97 -23.63 -11.68
CA ALA A 269 8.85 -23.40 -12.81
C ALA A 269 9.04 -24.65 -13.71
N SER A 270 9.02 -25.84 -13.11
CA SER A 270 9.10 -27.11 -13.84
C SER A 270 7.84 -27.42 -14.64
N ARG A 271 6.67 -26.95 -14.20
CA ARG A 271 5.37 -27.10 -14.88
C ARG A 271 5.16 -26.02 -15.95
N ASN A 272 5.68 -24.81 -15.69
CA ASN A 272 5.53 -23.63 -16.52
C ASN A 272 6.93 -23.08 -16.90
N PRO A 273 7.63 -23.64 -17.88
CA PRO A 273 9.02 -23.32 -18.15
C PRO A 273 9.26 -21.94 -18.79
N GLY A 274 8.22 -21.12 -18.95
CA GLY A 274 8.30 -19.85 -19.67
C GLY A 274 9.01 -18.70 -18.95
N GLY A 275 9.19 -18.74 -17.64
CA GLY A 275 9.73 -17.61 -16.90
C GLY A 275 10.54 -17.96 -15.64
N SER A 276 11.35 -17.02 -15.17
CA SER A 276 12.13 -17.15 -13.93
C SER A 276 11.24 -16.94 -12.70
N ARG A 277 11.52 -17.69 -11.62
CA ARG A 277 10.89 -17.52 -10.30
C ARG A 277 11.95 -17.08 -9.31
N LEU A 278 11.69 -15.99 -8.60
CA LEU A 278 12.55 -15.49 -7.54
C LEU A 278 11.79 -15.47 -6.22
N VAL A 279 12.21 -16.28 -5.28
CA VAL A 279 11.74 -16.23 -3.89
C VAL A 279 12.64 -15.30 -3.10
N ALA A 280 12.07 -14.36 -2.35
CA ALA A 280 12.78 -13.38 -1.55
C ALA A 280 12.16 -13.21 -0.17
N ARG A 281 12.96 -12.79 0.82
CA ARG A 281 12.48 -12.30 2.12
C ARG A 281 12.69 -10.80 2.17
N LEU A 282 11.60 -10.05 2.36
CA LEU A 282 11.65 -8.58 2.33
C LEU A 282 11.90 -7.96 3.71
N GLY A 283 11.64 -8.71 4.77
CA GLY A 283 11.87 -8.31 6.16
C GLY A 283 10.92 -9.02 7.12
N GLY A 284 11.26 -9.15 8.38
CA GLY A 284 10.39 -9.76 9.39
C GLY A 284 9.84 -11.14 8.97
N ASP A 285 8.52 -11.21 8.83
CA ASP A 285 7.71 -12.35 8.38
C ASP A 285 7.20 -12.23 6.93
N GLU A 286 7.71 -11.23 6.18
CA GLU A 286 7.30 -10.93 4.81
C GLU A 286 8.18 -11.63 3.77
N PHE A 287 7.53 -12.33 2.83
CA PHE A 287 8.17 -12.99 1.69
C PHE A 287 7.53 -12.53 0.39
N ALA A 288 8.25 -12.68 -0.71
CA ALA A 288 7.77 -12.40 -2.05
C ALA A 288 8.20 -13.48 -3.04
N ILE A 289 7.33 -13.84 -3.96
CA ILE A 289 7.66 -14.68 -5.11
C ILE A 289 7.39 -13.86 -6.37
N LEU A 290 8.45 -13.50 -7.06
CA LEU A 290 8.39 -12.83 -8.36
C LEU A 290 8.34 -13.89 -9.46
N VAL A 291 7.39 -13.77 -10.38
CA VAL A 291 7.24 -14.61 -11.57
C VAL A 291 7.48 -13.73 -12.79
N GLU A 292 8.61 -13.90 -13.43
CA GLU A 292 8.95 -13.20 -14.66
C GLU A 292 8.29 -13.92 -15.85
N ASP A 293 7.74 -13.15 -16.80
CA ASP A 293 7.04 -13.67 -18.00
C ASP A 293 5.87 -14.63 -17.70
N SER A 294 5.03 -14.23 -16.72
CA SER A 294 3.87 -15.01 -16.27
C SER A 294 2.89 -15.31 -17.42
N ALA A 295 2.38 -16.53 -17.47
CA ALA A 295 1.34 -16.95 -18.43
C ALA A 295 -0.05 -16.38 -18.08
N GLY A 296 -0.24 -15.84 -16.86
CA GLY A 296 -1.48 -15.20 -16.44
C GLY A 296 -1.83 -15.40 -14.97
N THR A 297 -2.92 -14.76 -14.56
CA THR A 297 -3.40 -14.79 -13.17
C THR A 297 -3.64 -16.20 -12.63
N GLN A 298 -4.07 -17.14 -13.50
CA GLN A 298 -4.31 -18.52 -13.10
C GLN A 298 -3.04 -19.21 -12.61
N GLU A 299 -1.90 -19.02 -13.29
CA GLU A 299 -0.59 -19.54 -12.86
C GLU A 299 -0.26 -19.07 -11.44
N LEU A 300 -0.42 -17.77 -11.18
CA LEU A 300 -0.12 -17.17 -9.87
C LEU A 300 -1.05 -17.67 -8.77
N THR A 301 -2.33 -17.88 -9.08
CA THR A 301 -3.29 -18.42 -8.09
C THR A 301 -3.03 -19.90 -7.79
N ASP A 302 -2.58 -20.67 -8.79
CA ASP A 302 -2.17 -22.06 -8.59
C ASP A 302 -0.89 -22.16 -7.76
N LEU A 303 0.08 -21.26 -8.00
CA LEU A 303 1.28 -21.12 -7.16
C LEU A 303 0.89 -20.73 -5.72
N ALA A 304 0.05 -19.71 -5.54
CA ALA A 304 -0.40 -19.26 -4.22
C ALA A 304 -1.13 -20.38 -3.46
N ARG A 305 -1.97 -21.16 -4.15
CA ARG A 305 -2.64 -22.34 -3.58
C ARG A 305 -1.65 -23.40 -3.13
N SER A 306 -0.64 -23.70 -3.97
CA SER A 306 0.41 -24.65 -3.65
C SER A 306 1.23 -24.21 -2.44
N VAL A 307 1.58 -22.93 -2.37
CA VAL A 307 2.27 -22.32 -1.23
C VAL A 307 1.46 -22.45 0.06
N LEU A 308 0.17 -22.09 0.05
CA LEU A 308 -0.68 -22.24 1.23
C LEU A 308 -0.79 -23.70 1.70
N ALA A 309 -1.00 -24.63 0.77
CA ALA A 309 -1.07 -26.04 1.09
C ALA A 309 0.24 -26.57 1.70
N ALA A 310 1.39 -26.12 1.18
CA ALA A 310 2.69 -26.47 1.71
C ALA A 310 2.92 -25.88 3.11
N LEU A 311 2.55 -24.62 3.36
CA LEU A 311 2.73 -23.97 4.66
C LEU A 311 1.79 -24.52 5.74
N GLN A 312 0.60 -25.01 5.38
CA GLN A 312 -0.31 -25.68 6.31
C GLN A 312 0.24 -27.00 6.87
N GLN A 313 1.20 -27.63 6.18
CA GLN A 313 1.86 -28.81 6.71
C GLN A 313 2.71 -28.43 7.94
N PRO A 314 2.61 -29.15 9.07
CA PRO A 314 3.40 -28.83 10.25
C PRO A 314 4.90 -28.81 9.99
N PHE A 315 5.59 -27.91 10.66
CA PHE A 315 7.06 -27.82 10.68
C PHE A 315 7.58 -28.59 11.90
N ASP A 316 8.49 -29.55 11.67
CA ASP A 316 9.19 -30.23 12.77
C ASP A 316 10.50 -29.49 13.06
N LEU A 317 10.52 -28.73 14.13
CA LEU A 317 11.64 -27.91 14.55
C LEU A 317 12.16 -28.37 15.91
N ALA A 318 13.22 -29.16 15.90
CA ALA A 318 13.86 -29.70 17.12
C ALA A 318 12.89 -30.48 18.02
N GLY A 319 12.01 -31.32 17.44
CA GLY A 319 11.07 -32.16 18.16
C GLY A 319 9.76 -31.46 18.55
N GLN A 320 9.57 -30.20 18.13
CA GLN A 320 8.30 -29.48 18.27
C GLN A 320 7.60 -29.34 16.91
N ARG A 321 6.33 -29.70 16.85
CA ARG A 321 5.48 -29.49 15.67
C ARG A 321 4.82 -28.14 15.75
N LEU A 322 5.17 -27.25 14.82
CA LEU A 322 4.61 -25.92 14.69
C LEU A 322 3.77 -25.83 13.42
N SER A 323 2.58 -25.28 13.53
CA SER A 323 1.73 -24.95 12.39
C SER A 323 1.71 -23.44 12.22
N VAL A 324 1.90 -22.96 10.99
CA VAL A 324 1.81 -21.57 10.61
C VAL A 324 1.01 -21.46 9.33
N SER A 325 0.22 -20.42 9.19
CA SER A 325 -0.43 -20.06 7.93
C SER A 325 0.17 -18.78 7.35
N ALA A 326 -0.22 -18.47 6.15
CA ALA A 326 0.16 -17.22 5.51
C ALA A 326 -1.05 -16.55 4.83
N SER A 327 -1.02 -15.24 4.79
CA SER A 327 -1.89 -14.46 3.92
C SER A 327 -1.10 -14.07 2.68
N ILE A 328 -1.71 -14.11 1.48
CA ILE A 328 -1.01 -13.90 0.21
C ILE A 328 -1.78 -12.89 -0.65
N GLY A 329 -1.12 -11.80 -1.05
CA GLY A 329 -1.58 -10.89 -2.10
C GLY A 329 -1.01 -11.31 -3.45
N VAL A 330 -1.87 -11.53 -4.44
CA VAL A 330 -1.51 -11.93 -5.79
C VAL A 330 -1.77 -10.78 -6.76
N VAL A 331 -0.75 -10.36 -7.49
CA VAL A 331 -0.84 -9.28 -8.47
C VAL A 331 -0.22 -9.71 -9.78
N GLU A 332 -0.87 -9.41 -10.88
CA GLU A 332 -0.33 -9.54 -12.22
C GLU A 332 -0.44 -8.21 -12.96
N ARG A 333 0.59 -7.86 -13.71
CA ARG A 333 0.64 -6.67 -14.57
C ARG A 333 1.44 -6.95 -15.84
N THR A 334 1.13 -6.20 -16.90
CA THR A 334 2.04 -6.08 -18.05
C THR A 334 3.30 -5.34 -17.60
N ALA A 335 4.47 -5.77 -18.07
CA ALA A 335 5.74 -5.10 -17.75
C ALA A 335 5.74 -3.65 -18.27
N ALA A 336 5.20 -3.43 -19.48
CA ALA A 336 5.09 -2.10 -20.06
C ALA A 336 4.17 -1.19 -19.23
N GLY A 337 4.70 -0.04 -18.80
CA GLY A 337 3.95 0.97 -18.05
C GLY A 337 3.77 0.68 -16.55
N THR A 338 4.33 -0.42 -16.04
CA THR A 338 4.28 -0.76 -14.61
C THR A 338 5.57 -0.33 -13.92
N SER A 339 5.45 0.35 -12.78
CA SER A 339 6.62 0.66 -11.92
C SER A 339 6.78 -0.36 -10.80
N PRO A 340 8.03 -0.61 -10.33
CA PRO A 340 8.29 -1.49 -9.19
C PRO A 340 7.49 -1.09 -7.94
N THR A 341 7.45 0.20 -7.64
CA THR A 341 6.70 0.74 -6.49
C THR A 341 5.20 0.52 -6.64
N GLY A 342 4.64 0.75 -7.83
CA GLY A 342 3.21 0.56 -8.11
C GLY A 342 2.79 -0.91 -8.00
N LEU A 343 3.63 -1.85 -8.47
CA LEU A 343 3.36 -3.28 -8.34
C LEU A 343 3.39 -3.74 -6.88
N MET A 344 4.39 -3.29 -6.11
CA MET A 344 4.49 -3.60 -4.68
C MET A 344 3.34 -3.00 -3.88
N GLN A 345 2.93 -1.77 -4.17
CA GLN A 345 1.79 -1.14 -3.51
C GLN A 345 0.49 -1.89 -3.78
N ALA A 346 0.27 -2.37 -5.01
CA ALA A 346 -0.86 -3.22 -5.34
C ALA A 346 -0.80 -4.55 -4.57
N ALA A 347 0.38 -5.17 -4.45
CA ALA A 347 0.59 -6.42 -3.73
C ALA A 347 0.34 -6.27 -2.22
N ASP A 348 0.86 -5.21 -1.60
CA ASP A 348 0.64 -4.90 -0.18
C ASP A 348 -0.85 -4.66 0.11
N THR A 349 -1.52 -3.87 -0.74
CA THR A 349 -2.97 -3.66 -0.64
C THR A 349 -3.74 -4.96 -0.72
N THR A 350 -3.34 -5.87 -1.62
CA THR A 350 -4.01 -7.16 -1.80
C THR A 350 -3.75 -8.11 -0.64
N LEU A 351 -2.54 -8.10 -0.10
CA LEU A 351 -2.18 -8.83 1.12
C LEU A 351 -3.03 -8.36 2.31
N TYR A 352 -3.22 -7.05 2.45
CA TYR A 352 -4.12 -6.52 3.47
C TYR A 352 -5.55 -7.05 3.30
N TRP A 353 -6.08 -7.18 2.07
CA TRP A 353 -7.40 -7.78 1.86
C TRP A 353 -7.44 -9.24 2.29
N ALA A 354 -6.42 -10.03 1.95
CA ALA A 354 -6.34 -11.42 2.40
C ALA A 354 -6.39 -11.55 3.93
N LYS A 355 -5.70 -10.64 4.65
CA LYS A 355 -5.73 -10.57 6.12
C LYS A 355 -7.09 -10.15 6.66
N ALA A 356 -7.73 -9.14 6.05
CA ALA A 356 -9.04 -8.63 6.46
C ALA A 356 -10.17 -9.63 6.20
N ASP A 357 -10.09 -10.37 5.10
CA ASP A 357 -11.07 -11.38 4.70
C ASP A 357 -10.98 -12.67 5.55
N GLY A 358 -10.11 -12.73 6.58
CA GLY A 358 -10.03 -13.83 7.56
C GLY A 358 -8.72 -14.60 7.58
N LYS A 359 -7.65 -14.08 6.99
CA LYS A 359 -6.28 -14.68 6.96
C LYS A 359 -6.22 -16.07 6.32
N ALA A 360 -5.05 -16.71 6.33
CA ALA A 360 -4.82 -18.07 5.82
C ALA A 360 -5.37 -18.30 4.40
N ARG A 361 -5.24 -17.30 3.53
CA ARG A 361 -5.77 -17.30 2.16
C ARG A 361 -4.96 -16.45 1.20
N TRP A 362 -5.23 -16.61 -0.06
CA TRP A 362 -4.76 -15.71 -1.09
C TRP A 362 -5.91 -14.86 -1.65
N THR A 363 -5.60 -13.68 -2.13
CA THR A 363 -6.53 -12.77 -2.81
C THR A 363 -5.83 -12.20 -4.04
N VAL A 364 -6.55 -12.03 -5.14
CA VAL A 364 -6.05 -11.39 -6.37
C VAL A 364 -6.36 -9.89 -6.32
N PHE A 365 -5.44 -9.10 -6.84
CA PHE A 365 -5.65 -7.66 -6.96
C PHE A 365 -6.83 -7.35 -7.88
N ASP A 366 -7.78 -6.61 -7.33
CA ASP A 366 -8.93 -6.12 -8.05
C ASP A 366 -8.84 -4.57 -8.14
N PRO A 367 -8.70 -4.02 -9.37
CA PRO A 367 -8.66 -2.57 -9.58
C PRO A 367 -9.92 -1.85 -9.09
N GLU A 368 -11.10 -2.45 -9.25
CA GLU A 368 -12.37 -1.86 -8.82
C GLU A 368 -12.46 -1.82 -7.30
N ARG A 369 -12.17 -2.92 -6.63
CA ARG A 369 -12.07 -2.99 -5.16
C ARG A 369 -11.07 -1.95 -4.61
N ASN A 370 -9.93 -1.79 -5.28
CA ASN A 370 -8.95 -0.77 -4.90
C ASN A 370 -9.47 0.65 -5.08
N ALA A 371 -10.11 0.95 -6.21
CA ALA A 371 -10.73 2.25 -6.49
C ALA A 371 -11.81 2.59 -5.45
N HIS A 372 -12.67 1.62 -5.11
CA HIS A 372 -13.66 1.77 -4.03
C HIS A 372 -13.01 2.08 -2.68
N ARG A 373 -11.94 1.36 -2.32
CA ARG A 373 -11.21 1.62 -1.07
C ARG A 373 -10.59 3.01 -1.03
N MET A 374 -9.94 3.42 -2.11
CA MET A 374 -9.33 4.76 -2.22
C MET A 374 -10.39 5.85 -2.10
N THR A 375 -11.53 5.67 -2.77
CA THR A 375 -12.68 6.57 -2.65
C THR A 375 -13.17 6.62 -1.19
N ARG A 376 -13.38 5.45 -0.55
CA ARG A 376 -13.82 5.38 0.86
C ARG A 376 -12.86 6.08 1.80
N GLN A 377 -11.56 5.89 1.63
CA GLN A 377 -10.53 6.55 2.45
C GLN A 377 -10.52 8.07 2.24
N SER A 378 -10.68 8.53 0.99
CA SER A 378 -10.81 9.94 0.65
C SER A 378 -12.05 10.54 1.31
N LEU A 379 -13.20 9.88 1.22
CA LEU A 379 -14.45 10.31 1.84
C LEU A 379 -14.32 10.39 3.38
N SER A 380 -13.74 9.37 4.02
CA SER A 380 -13.54 9.35 5.47
C SER A 380 -12.70 10.54 5.96
N SER A 381 -11.62 10.86 5.26
CA SER A 381 -10.75 11.99 5.66
C SER A 381 -11.40 13.36 5.45
N THR A 382 -12.36 13.49 4.55
CA THR A 382 -12.98 14.77 4.16
C THR A 382 -14.37 14.99 4.78
N LEU A 383 -15.03 13.96 5.29
CA LEU A 383 -16.42 13.99 5.74
C LEU A 383 -16.66 14.95 6.90
N ARG A 384 -15.88 14.82 7.98
CA ARG A 384 -16.04 15.67 9.16
C ARG A 384 -15.87 17.17 8.86
N PRO A 385 -14.81 17.61 8.15
CA PRO A 385 -14.70 18.99 7.70
C PRO A 385 -15.80 19.44 6.72
N ALA A 386 -16.39 18.52 5.95
CA ALA A 386 -17.44 18.84 4.98
C ALA A 386 -18.73 19.37 5.64
N VAL A 387 -19.06 18.87 6.85
CA VAL A 387 -20.21 19.40 7.60
C VAL A 387 -20.00 20.88 7.94
N GLU A 388 -18.79 21.26 8.35
CA GLU A 388 -18.46 22.65 8.71
C GLU A 388 -18.39 23.56 7.46
N ARG A 389 -17.95 23.02 6.32
CA ARG A 389 -17.90 23.76 5.06
C ARG A 389 -19.25 23.90 4.34
N GLY A 390 -20.32 23.28 4.86
CA GLY A 390 -21.65 23.37 4.26
C GLY A 390 -21.77 22.60 2.93
N GLU A 391 -21.04 21.49 2.77
CA GLU A 391 -21.08 20.67 1.55
C GLU A 391 -22.31 19.74 1.49
N PHE A 392 -23.14 19.71 2.53
CA PHE A 392 -24.34 18.89 2.57
C PHE A 392 -25.58 19.68 2.19
N THR A 393 -26.51 19.00 1.52
CA THR A 393 -27.84 19.50 1.17
C THR A 393 -28.88 18.45 1.49
N LEU A 394 -30.15 18.86 1.59
CA LEU A 394 -31.28 17.95 1.73
C LEU A 394 -32.14 17.98 0.47
N GLU A 395 -32.48 16.82 -0.01
CA GLU A 395 -33.60 16.59 -0.92
C GLU A 395 -34.75 15.98 -0.14
N TYR A 396 -35.97 16.10 -0.67
CA TYR A 396 -37.17 15.67 0.02
C TYR A 396 -38.00 14.78 -0.88
N GLN A 397 -38.41 13.62 -0.37
CA GLN A 397 -39.29 12.71 -1.10
C GLN A 397 -40.69 12.72 -0.51
N PRO A 398 -41.72 12.91 -1.35
CA PRO A 398 -43.10 12.95 -0.90
C PRO A 398 -43.61 11.64 -0.27
N LEU A 399 -44.36 11.77 0.82
CA LEU A 399 -45.16 10.75 1.48
C LEU A 399 -46.64 11.07 1.25
N VAL A 400 -47.31 10.19 0.53
CA VAL A 400 -48.67 10.45 0.00
C VAL A 400 -49.69 9.54 0.69
N GLY A 401 -50.83 10.08 1.09
CA GLY A 401 -51.94 9.29 1.62
C GLY A 401 -52.49 8.33 0.56
N MET A 402 -52.53 7.03 0.87
CA MET A 402 -52.97 6.01 -0.10
C MET A 402 -54.47 6.09 -0.41
N ALA A 403 -55.26 6.65 0.49
CA ALA A 403 -56.72 6.75 0.32
C ALA A 403 -57.13 7.87 -0.63
N ASP A 404 -56.42 9.00 -0.62
CA ASP A 404 -56.84 10.25 -1.26
C ASP A 404 -55.76 10.89 -2.16
N GLY A 405 -54.57 10.32 -2.23
CA GLY A 405 -53.47 10.85 -3.04
C GLY A 405 -52.90 12.19 -2.53
N VAL A 406 -53.22 12.61 -1.32
CA VAL A 406 -52.82 13.91 -0.78
C VAL A 406 -51.46 13.82 -0.11
N LEU A 407 -50.61 14.81 -0.35
CA LEU A 407 -49.30 14.93 0.30
C LEU A 407 -49.48 15.07 1.83
N ARG A 408 -48.93 14.13 2.59
CA ARG A 408 -49.03 14.09 4.06
C ARG A 408 -47.74 14.56 4.73
N GLY A 409 -46.62 14.27 4.13
CA GLY A 409 -45.30 14.59 4.65
C GLY A 409 -44.21 14.37 3.64
N VAL A 410 -42.98 14.52 4.08
CA VAL A 410 -41.82 14.28 3.24
C VAL A 410 -40.71 13.60 4.04
N GLU A 411 -39.93 12.77 3.40
CA GLU A 411 -38.67 12.24 3.96
C GLU A 411 -37.51 13.11 3.54
N ALA A 412 -36.66 13.54 4.49
CA ALA A 412 -35.48 14.31 4.27
C ALA A 412 -34.29 13.39 3.98
N LEU A 413 -33.76 13.49 2.79
CA LEU A 413 -32.69 12.67 2.28
C LEU A 413 -31.41 13.49 2.06
N VAL A 414 -30.38 13.24 2.85
CA VAL A 414 -29.12 13.98 2.78
C VAL A 414 -28.36 13.66 1.49
N ARG A 415 -27.71 14.70 0.92
CA ARG A 415 -26.80 14.62 -0.22
C ARG A 415 -25.51 15.31 0.14
N TRP A 416 -24.39 14.74 -0.27
CA TRP A 416 -23.08 15.37 -0.10
C TRP A 416 -22.58 15.90 -1.44
N ASN A 417 -22.48 17.21 -1.57
CA ASN A 417 -21.91 17.88 -2.73
C ASN A 417 -20.39 17.88 -2.63
N HIS A 418 -19.78 16.71 -2.90
CA HIS A 418 -18.33 16.54 -2.76
C HIS A 418 -17.58 17.25 -3.90
N PRO A 419 -16.56 18.08 -3.59
CA PRO A 419 -15.85 18.86 -4.61
C PRO A 419 -15.24 18.04 -5.75
N GLN A 420 -14.82 16.81 -5.46
CA GLN A 420 -14.14 15.92 -6.41
C GLN A 420 -15.08 14.85 -7.01
N PHE A 421 -16.05 14.35 -6.25
CA PHE A 421 -16.90 13.22 -6.66
C PHE A 421 -18.33 13.64 -7.05
N GLY A 422 -18.63 14.94 -7.04
CA GLY A 422 -19.99 15.43 -7.32
C GLY A 422 -20.99 15.11 -6.21
N VAL A 423 -22.26 15.00 -6.56
CA VAL A 423 -23.35 14.72 -5.59
C VAL A 423 -23.34 13.25 -5.21
N LEU A 424 -23.08 12.96 -3.94
CA LEU A 424 -23.05 11.61 -3.39
C LEU A 424 -24.34 11.30 -2.61
N PRO A 425 -24.98 10.14 -2.88
CA PRO A 425 -26.12 9.66 -2.11
C PRO A 425 -25.69 9.07 -0.75
N PRO A 426 -26.62 8.91 0.22
CA PRO A 426 -26.33 8.46 1.58
C PRO A 426 -25.56 7.14 1.68
N ASN A 427 -25.88 6.16 0.85
CA ASN A 427 -25.25 4.84 0.83
C ASN A 427 -23.73 4.87 0.54
N ARG A 428 -23.19 6.00 0.06
CA ARG A 428 -21.77 6.18 -0.22
C ARG A 428 -20.97 6.68 0.98
N PHE A 429 -21.61 7.32 1.97
CA PHE A 429 -20.89 7.99 3.06
C PHE A 429 -21.48 7.77 4.46
N VAL A 430 -22.77 7.42 4.61
CA VAL A 430 -23.39 7.27 5.95
C VAL A 430 -22.68 6.20 6.78
N GLN A 431 -22.37 5.03 6.19
CA GLN A 431 -21.63 3.99 6.89
C GLN A 431 -20.23 4.47 7.35
N ILE A 432 -19.56 5.27 6.52
CA ILE A 432 -18.26 5.88 6.87
C ILE A 432 -18.43 6.84 8.06
N ALA A 433 -19.49 7.68 8.01
CA ALA A 433 -19.80 8.61 9.10
C ALA A 433 -20.12 7.89 10.42
N GLU A 434 -20.77 6.74 10.36
CA GLU A 434 -21.03 5.90 11.54
C GLU A 434 -19.73 5.33 12.11
N GLU A 435 -18.84 4.80 11.26
CA GLU A 435 -17.57 4.21 11.69
C GLU A 435 -16.65 5.22 12.38
N ASP A 436 -16.54 6.45 11.86
CA ASP A 436 -15.68 7.50 12.41
C ASP A 436 -16.37 8.39 13.47
N GLY A 437 -17.68 8.21 13.68
CA GLY A 437 -18.47 8.95 14.65
C GLY A 437 -18.95 10.34 14.19
N SER A 438 -18.61 10.77 12.97
CA SER A 438 -19.07 12.06 12.42
C SER A 438 -20.56 12.09 12.14
N ILE A 439 -21.22 10.91 12.12
CA ILE A 439 -22.68 10.78 11.96
C ILE A 439 -23.48 11.58 13.01
N VAL A 440 -22.95 11.74 14.22
CA VAL A 440 -23.61 12.51 15.27
C VAL A 440 -23.71 14.00 14.88
N GLN A 441 -22.61 14.57 14.39
CA GLN A 441 -22.58 15.98 13.95
C GLN A 441 -23.43 16.17 12.68
N LEU A 442 -23.30 15.27 11.72
CA LEU A 442 -24.08 15.29 10.48
C LEU A 442 -25.58 15.15 10.78
N GLY A 443 -25.96 14.18 11.61
CA GLY A 443 -27.37 13.95 11.97
C GLY A 443 -28.01 15.14 12.69
N ARG A 444 -27.28 15.81 13.59
CA ARG A 444 -27.74 17.06 14.22
C ARG A 444 -27.97 18.16 13.18
N TRP A 445 -27.09 18.29 12.20
CA TRP A 445 -27.24 19.23 11.09
C TRP A 445 -28.47 18.89 10.22
N VAL A 446 -28.65 17.62 9.87
CA VAL A 446 -29.79 17.11 9.10
C VAL A 446 -31.11 17.44 9.82
N LEU A 447 -31.23 17.05 11.09
CA LEU A 447 -32.44 17.31 11.91
C LEU A 447 -32.78 18.81 11.96
N ARG A 448 -31.78 19.65 12.27
CA ARG A 448 -32.00 21.11 12.33
C ARG A 448 -32.43 21.68 10.99
N THR A 449 -31.81 21.25 9.90
CA THR A 449 -32.14 21.74 8.55
C THR A 449 -33.51 21.26 8.09
N ALA A 450 -33.84 20.00 8.34
CA ALA A 450 -35.13 19.41 8.02
C ALA A 450 -36.30 20.09 8.79
N CYS A 451 -36.15 20.23 10.11
CA CYS A 451 -37.18 20.90 10.94
C CYS A 451 -37.36 22.37 10.54
N ARG A 452 -36.29 23.10 10.24
CA ARG A 452 -36.37 24.49 9.77
C ARG A 452 -37.09 24.58 8.43
N GLN A 453 -36.83 23.65 7.51
CA GLN A 453 -37.52 23.62 6.22
C GLN A 453 -38.99 23.28 6.36
N ALA A 454 -39.35 22.31 7.21
CA ALA A 454 -40.75 21.98 7.48
C ALA A 454 -41.51 23.18 8.07
N ARG A 455 -40.89 23.89 9.03
CA ARG A 455 -41.49 25.11 9.60
C ARG A 455 -41.70 26.21 8.55
N ARG A 456 -40.72 26.36 7.63
CA ARG A 456 -40.82 27.33 6.53
C ARG A 456 -42.02 27.02 5.63
N TRP A 457 -42.20 25.77 5.18
CA TRP A 457 -43.38 25.39 4.40
C TRP A 457 -44.68 25.68 5.12
N GLN A 458 -44.77 25.41 6.42
CA GLN A 458 -45.94 25.72 7.24
C GLN A 458 -46.25 27.23 7.27
N LEU A 459 -45.23 28.09 7.32
CA LEU A 459 -45.39 29.54 7.31
C LEU A 459 -45.73 30.06 5.92
N ASP A 460 -45.22 29.48 4.88
CA ASP A 460 -45.45 29.87 3.48
C ASP A 460 -46.83 29.38 2.99
N HIS A 461 -47.42 28.34 3.63
CA HIS A 461 -48.75 27.77 3.26
C HIS A 461 -49.63 27.64 4.50
N PRO A 462 -50.10 28.75 5.12
CA PRO A 462 -50.80 28.72 6.40
C PRO A 462 -52.22 28.12 6.31
N ASP A 463 -52.83 28.11 5.13
CA ASP A 463 -54.17 27.59 4.89
C ASP A 463 -54.20 26.09 4.57
N GLU A 464 -53.00 25.46 4.38
CA GLU A 464 -52.88 24.04 4.08
C GLU A 464 -52.51 23.24 5.34
N PRO A 465 -52.91 21.95 5.42
CA PRO A 465 -52.49 21.09 6.52
C PRO A 465 -50.98 20.98 6.58
N PRO A 466 -50.36 21.15 7.77
CA PRO A 466 -48.89 21.11 7.88
C PRO A 466 -48.35 19.73 7.55
N LEU A 467 -47.29 19.69 6.73
CA LEU A 467 -46.58 18.45 6.40
C LEU A 467 -45.75 17.98 7.59
N PHE A 468 -45.76 16.67 7.85
CA PHE A 468 -44.75 16.11 8.73
C PHE A 468 -43.43 15.90 7.98
N ILE A 469 -42.32 15.98 8.70
CA ILE A 469 -40.99 15.74 8.18
C ILE A 469 -40.40 14.46 8.79
N SER A 470 -40.00 13.53 7.96
CA SER A 470 -39.36 12.30 8.38
C SER A 470 -37.84 12.41 8.20
N VAL A 471 -37.08 11.97 9.21
CA VAL A 471 -35.61 12.06 9.25
C VAL A 471 -35.02 10.73 9.73
N ASN A 472 -34.12 10.20 8.95
CA ASN A 472 -33.34 9.00 9.29
C ASN A 472 -32.38 9.27 10.45
N VAL A 473 -32.34 8.36 11.43
CA VAL A 473 -31.49 8.43 12.61
C VAL A 473 -30.62 7.18 12.68
N ALA A 474 -29.30 7.36 12.66
CA ALA A 474 -28.35 6.27 12.77
C ALA A 474 -28.32 5.69 14.19
N VAL A 475 -28.04 4.39 14.29
CA VAL A 475 -27.92 3.66 15.57
C VAL A 475 -27.01 4.41 16.55
N ARG A 476 -25.88 4.87 16.05
CA ARG A 476 -24.84 5.54 16.85
C ARG A 476 -25.31 6.88 17.45
N GLN A 477 -26.23 7.57 16.80
CA GLN A 477 -26.81 8.80 17.36
C GLN A 477 -27.64 8.52 18.61
N VAL A 478 -28.33 7.38 18.65
CA VAL A 478 -29.13 6.98 19.83
C VAL A 478 -28.24 6.52 20.97
N TRP A 479 -27.08 5.89 20.67
CA TRP A 479 -26.17 5.34 21.68
C TRP A 479 -25.14 6.35 22.20
N ASP A 480 -24.52 7.12 21.33
CA ASP A 480 -23.31 7.90 21.60
C ASP A 480 -23.59 9.40 21.85
N SER A 481 -24.84 9.88 21.59
CA SER A 481 -25.21 11.27 21.80
C SER A 481 -26.36 11.46 22.79
N ASP A 482 -26.65 12.69 23.12
CA ASP A 482 -27.88 13.05 23.82
C ASP A 482 -28.94 13.49 22.81
N LEU A 483 -29.42 12.51 22.03
CA LEU A 483 -30.40 12.73 20.96
C LEU A 483 -31.68 13.44 21.49
N VAL A 484 -32.10 13.14 22.73
CA VAL A 484 -33.32 13.74 23.32
C VAL A 484 -33.10 15.24 23.51
N ALA A 485 -31.96 15.64 24.08
CA ALA A 485 -31.64 17.06 24.26
C ALA A 485 -31.47 17.78 22.92
N ASP A 486 -30.81 17.14 21.96
CA ASP A 486 -30.61 17.69 20.61
C ASP A 486 -31.97 17.95 19.91
N VAL A 487 -32.88 16.98 19.93
CA VAL A 487 -34.20 17.10 19.33
C VAL A 487 -35.02 18.17 20.05
N ALA A 488 -35.05 18.18 21.39
CA ALA A 488 -35.78 19.20 22.16
C ALA A 488 -35.29 20.61 21.84
N GLN A 489 -33.94 20.80 21.77
CA GLN A 489 -33.35 22.08 21.40
C GLN A 489 -33.73 22.49 19.97
N ILE A 490 -33.62 21.57 19.00
CA ILE A 490 -33.96 21.86 17.59
C ILE A 490 -35.43 22.21 17.41
N LEU A 491 -36.36 21.49 18.05
CA LEU A 491 -37.80 21.80 18.00
C LEU A 491 -38.07 23.17 18.59
N THR A 492 -37.39 23.54 19.68
CA THR A 492 -37.52 24.88 20.29
C THR A 492 -36.97 25.97 19.37
N GLU A 493 -35.77 25.76 18.77
CA GLU A 493 -35.13 26.71 17.84
C GLU A 493 -35.95 26.95 16.55
N THR A 494 -36.62 25.90 16.07
CA THR A 494 -37.35 25.95 14.78
C THR A 494 -38.82 26.24 14.95
N GLU A 495 -39.33 26.21 16.18
CA GLU A 495 -40.76 26.34 16.49
C GLU A 495 -41.66 25.30 15.75
N LEU A 496 -41.11 24.14 15.40
CA LEU A 496 -41.86 23.06 14.78
C LEU A 496 -42.55 22.25 15.87
N ALA A 497 -43.87 21.99 15.67
CA ALA A 497 -44.61 21.14 16.60
C ALA A 497 -44.02 19.72 16.62
N PRO A 498 -43.78 19.11 17.82
CA PRO A 498 -43.16 17.78 17.91
C PRO A 498 -43.83 16.70 17.08
N GLY A 499 -45.18 16.69 16.98
CA GLY A 499 -45.94 15.74 16.20
C GLY A 499 -45.75 15.83 14.68
N LEU A 500 -45.09 16.89 14.21
CA LEU A 500 -44.68 17.03 12.79
C LEU A 500 -43.27 16.51 12.49
N LEU A 501 -42.50 16.12 13.51
CA LEU A 501 -41.23 15.43 13.33
C LEU A 501 -41.45 13.93 13.50
N GLN A 502 -41.00 13.16 12.51
CA GLN A 502 -40.90 11.71 12.53
C GLN A 502 -39.42 11.32 12.48
N LEU A 503 -38.99 10.43 13.37
CA LEU A 503 -37.64 9.87 13.36
C LEU A 503 -37.69 8.42 12.86
N GLU A 504 -36.92 8.09 11.86
CA GLU A 504 -36.83 6.76 11.28
C GLU A 504 -35.62 6.03 11.79
N LEU A 505 -35.81 4.81 12.30
CA LEU A 505 -34.73 3.94 12.78
C LEU A 505 -34.91 2.55 12.16
N THR A 506 -33.81 1.96 11.70
CA THR A 506 -33.85 0.60 11.19
C THR A 506 -34.27 -0.41 12.27
N GLU A 507 -34.88 -1.51 11.86
CA GLU A 507 -35.29 -2.60 12.75
C GLU A 507 -34.15 -3.03 13.68
N SER A 508 -32.95 -3.20 13.10
CA SER A 508 -31.75 -3.60 13.85
C SER A 508 -31.31 -2.60 14.92
N ALA A 509 -31.53 -1.31 14.68
CA ALA A 509 -31.20 -0.24 15.63
C ALA A 509 -32.04 -0.32 16.90
N VAL A 510 -33.28 -0.77 16.77
CA VAL A 510 -34.25 -0.80 17.84
C VAL A 510 -34.28 -2.13 18.56
N MET A 511 -34.12 -3.27 17.84
CA MET A 511 -34.22 -4.64 18.41
C MET A 511 -33.10 -5.01 19.37
N GLY A 512 -31.89 -4.42 19.25
CA GLY A 512 -30.76 -4.63 20.17
C GLY A 512 -30.81 -3.73 21.42
N SER A 513 -31.81 -2.88 21.55
CA SER A 513 -31.83 -1.74 22.46
C SER A 513 -32.45 -2.08 23.83
N GLY A 514 -31.67 -2.72 24.70
CA GLY A 514 -31.98 -2.70 26.14
C GLY A 514 -31.46 -1.40 26.81
N GLY A 515 -32.13 -0.88 27.81
CA GLY A 515 -31.62 0.18 28.68
C GLY A 515 -31.70 1.62 28.13
N ARG A 516 -30.55 2.28 27.86
CA ARG A 516 -30.49 3.70 27.50
C ARG A 516 -31.22 4.06 26.20
N PRO A 517 -31.06 3.33 25.07
CA PRO A 517 -31.74 3.66 23.83
C PRO A 517 -33.25 3.60 23.94
N LEU A 518 -33.82 2.57 24.56
CA LEU A 518 -35.28 2.48 24.74
C LEU A 518 -35.81 3.65 25.55
N ARG A 519 -35.12 4.10 26.60
CA ARG A 519 -35.49 5.27 27.38
C ARG A 519 -35.44 6.56 26.56
N ALA A 520 -34.44 6.69 25.67
CA ALA A 520 -34.33 7.84 24.78
C ALA A 520 -35.52 7.89 23.79
N LEU A 521 -35.87 6.76 23.18
CA LEU A 521 -37.06 6.66 22.31
C LEU A 521 -38.36 6.95 23.06
N GLN A 522 -38.50 6.46 24.30
CA GLN A 522 -39.65 6.75 25.14
C GLN A 522 -39.74 8.25 25.43
N ALA A 523 -38.66 8.90 25.82
CA ALA A 523 -38.65 10.35 26.07
C ALA A 523 -39.01 11.18 24.84
N LEU A 524 -38.52 10.77 23.64
CA LEU A 524 -38.90 11.40 22.38
C LEU A 524 -40.40 11.22 22.05
N SER A 525 -40.94 10.02 22.26
CA SER A 525 -42.36 9.73 22.09
C SER A 525 -43.22 10.50 23.10
N ASP A 526 -42.82 10.59 24.37
CA ASP A 526 -43.49 11.37 25.41
C ASP A 526 -43.50 12.88 25.10
N MET A 527 -42.47 13.36 24.37
CA MET A 527 -42.39 14.73 23.84
C MET A 527 -43.37 14.95 22.67
N GLY A 528 -43.95 13.90 22.11
CA GLY A 528 -44.86 13.94 20.98
C GLY A 528 -44.21 13.74 19.62
N VAL A 529 -42.91 13.39 19.57
CA VAL A 529 -42.18 13.06 18.32
C VAL A 529 -42.64 11.69 17.84
N ARG A 530 -42.90 11.56 16.54
CA ARG A 530 -43.27 10.27 15.94
C ARG A 530 -42.03 9.41 15.73
N ILE A 531 -42.14 8.12 16.04
CA ILE A 531 -41.04 7.16 15.82
C ILE A 531 -41.51 6.15 14.77
N ALA A 532 -40.74 5.99 13.71
CA ALA A 532 -40.95 4.99 12.66
C ALA A 532 -39.91 3.90 12.70
N ILE A 533 -40.31 2.66 12.51
CA ILE A 533 -39.38 1.55 12.23
C ILE A 533 -39.27 1.44 10.73
N ASP A 534 -38.03 1.51 10.27
CA ASP A 534 -37.64 1.41 8.87
C ASP A 534 -37.14 -0.01 8.52
N ASP A 535 -37.22 -0.40 7.24
CA ASP A 535 -36.80 -1.70 6.69
C ASP A 535 -37.47 -2.91 7.39
N PHE A 536 -38.69 -2.76 7.88
CA PHE A 536 -39.36 -3.81 8.66
C PHE A 536 -39.62 -5.07 7.84
N GLY A 537 -39.20 -6.23 8.43
CA GLY A 537 -39.39 -7.56 7.87
C GLY A 537 -38.17 -8.13 7.14
N THR A 538 -37.09 -7.36 6.98
CA THR A 538 -35.82 -7.85 6.40
C THR A 538 -34.94 -8.57 7.41
N GLY A 539 -35.21 -8.40 8.72
CA GLY A 539 -34.47 -8.97 9.84
C GLY A 539 -35.20 -10.11 10.56
N TYR A 540 -34.64 -10.54 11.68
CA TYR A 540 -35.28 -11.49 12.61
C TYR A 540 -36.29 -10.74 13.50
N SER A 541 -37.44 -10.43 12.95
CA SER A 541 -38.49 -9.65 13.67
C SER A 541 -39.04 -10.40 14.88
N ASN A 542 -38.71 -9.93 16.08
CA ASN A 542 -39.34 -10.38 17.29
C ASN A 542 -40.62 -9.54 17.53
N LEU A 543 -41.74 -9.99 16.98
CA LEU A 543 -43.03 -9.31 17.07
C LEU A 543 -43.47 -8.99 18.51
N ALA A 544 -43.05 -9.81 19.50
CA ALA A 544 -43.32 -9.53 20.90
C ALA A 544 -42.57 -8.30 21.44
N TYR A 545 -41.47 -7.93 20.79
CA TYR A 545 -40.71 -6.74 21.16
C TYR A 545 -41.36 -5.46 20.58
N LEU A 546 -41.93 -5.55 19.38
CA LEU A 546 -42.58 -4.43 18.69
C LEU A 546 -43.68 -3.80 19.57
N SER A 547 -44.50 -4.62 20.29
CA SER A 547 -45.57 -4.15 21.18
C SER A 547 -45.07 -3.35 22.41
N ARG A 548 -43.77 -3.34 22.69
CA ARG A 548 -43.17 -2.63 23.84
C ARG A 548 -42.43 -1.35 23.42
N LEU A 549 -42.27 -1.14 22.12
CA LEU A 549 -41.59 0.03 21.61
C LEU A 549 -42.52 1.20 21.51
N PRO A 550 -42.08 2.43 21.81
CA PRO A 550 -42.88 3.64 21.67
C PRO A 550 -42.91 4.12 20.21
N VAL A 551 -43.31 3.25 19.30
CA VAL A 551 -43.37 3.51 17.85
C VAL A 551 -44.75 3.84 17.42
N SER A 552 -44.90 4.65 16.37
CA SER A 552 -46.17 5.09 15.81
C SER A 552 -46.33 4.72 14.34
N VAL A 553 -45.25 4.41 13.65
CA VAL A 553 -45.23 4.14 12.21
C VAL A 553 -44.39 2.89 11.91
N LEU A 554 -44.84 2.09 10.96
CA LEU A 554 -44.12 0.96 10.41
C LEU A 554 -43.93 1.20 8.91
N LYS A 555 -42.67 1.19 8.44
CA LYS A 555 -42.34 1.30 7.02
C LYS A 555 -42.06 -0.09 6.46
N LEU A 556 -42.78 -0.45 5.40
CA LEU A 556 -42.58 -1.72 4.68
C LEU A 556 -41.48 -1.55 3.64
N ASP A 557 -40.43 -2.34 3.77
CA ASP A 557 -39.29 -2.35 2.83
C ASP A 557 -39.72 -2.65 1.40
N GLY A 558 -39.07 -2.03 0.46
CA GLY A 558 -39.30 -2.20 -0.97
C GLY A 558 -39.23 -3.64 -1.48
N ALA A 559 -38.53 -4.56 -0.79
CA ALA A 559 -38.47 -5.97 -1.18
C ALA A 559 -39.87 -6.63 -1.17
N PHE A 560 -40.72 -6.26 -0.22
CA PHE A 560 -42.11 -6.74 -0.15
C PHE A 560 -42.99 -6.10 -1.23
N VAL A 561 -42.75 -4.83 -1.55
CA VAL A 561 -43.54 -4.07 -2.54
C VAL A 561 -43.16 -4.46 -3.98
N LYS A 562 -41.91 -4.81 -4.23
CA LYS A 562 -41.44 -5.30 -5.55
C LYS A 562 -42.19 -6.55 -6.00
N GLY A 563 -42.59 -7.43 -5.09
CA GLY A 563 -43.41 -8.61 -5.39
C GLY A 563 -44.75 -8.31 -6.04
N PHE A 564 -45.24 -7.05 -5.95
CA PHE A 564 -46.49 -6.61 -6.57
C PHE A 564 -46.34 -6.02 -7.97
N ARG A 565 -45.16 -6.05 -8.57
CA ARG A 565 -44.96 -5.66 -9.98
C ARG A 565 -45.59 -6.70 -10.90
N TYR A 566 -46.43 -6.24 -11.80
CA TYR A 566 -46.86 -7.03 -12.96
C TYR A 566 -46.01 -6.64 -14.16
N GLU A 567 -45.00 -7.43 -14.46
CA GLU A 567 -44.36 -7.38 -15.74
C GLU A 567 -44.60 -8.74 -16.42
N ASP A 568 -45.11 -8.71 -17.66
CA ASP A 568 -45.24 -9.86 -18.56
C ASP A 568 -46.12 -11.05 -18.08
N GLY A 569 -47.28 -10.78 -17.48
CA GLY A 569 -48.26 -11.84 -17.19
C GLY A 569 -47.95 -12.74 -15.99
N THR A 570 -46.88 -12.45 -15.26
CA THR A 570 -46.61 -13.11 -13.97
C THR A 570 -47.40 -12.46 -12.86
N HIS A 571 -48.31 -13.24 -12.23
CA HIS A 571 -49.00 -12.76 -11.03
C HIS A 571 -48.04 -12.76 -9.82
N PRO A 572 -48.12 -11.77 -8.90
CA PRO A 572 -47.40 -11.85 -7.62
C PRO A 572 -47.71 -13.16 -6.93
N SER A 573 -46.75 -13.66 -6.18
CA SER A 573 -47.00 -14.81 -5.32
C SER A 573 -48.15 -14.47 -4.36
N PRO A 574 -49.22 -15.26 -4.30
CA PRO A 574 -50.28 -15.07 -3.32
C PRO A 574 -49.75 -15.06 -1.88
N ALA A 575 -48.60 -15.69 -1.64
CA ALA A 575 -47.91 -15.71 -0.36
C ALA A 575 -47.38 -14.33 0.03
N ASP A 576 -46.81 -13.57 -0.92
CA ASP A 576 -46.22 -12.25 -0.65
C ASP A 576 -47.33 -11.24 -0.29
N GLU A 577 -48.46 -11.28 -1.00
CA GLU A 577 -49.64 -10.45 -0.69
C GLU A 577 -50.21 -10.77 0.69
N THR A 578 -50.34 -12.05 1.02
CA THR A 578 -50.82 -12.50 2.32
C THR A 578 -49.90 -12.06 3.47
N ILE A 579 -48.57 -12.09 3.26
CA ILE A 579 -47.59 -11.63 4.24
C ILE A 579 -47.76 -10.13 4.49
N VAL A 580 -47.82 -9.31 3.44
CA VAL A 580 -47.98 -7.86 3.57
C VAL A 580 -49.32 -7.51 4.23
N GLU A 581 -50.41 -8.17 3.82
CA GLU A 581 -51.71 -7.99 4.45
C GLU A 581 -51.70 -8.31 5.95
N ALA A 582 -51.07 -9.43 6.33
CA ALA A 582 -50.91 -9.81 7.73
C ALA A 582 -50.10 -8.77 8.53
N MET A 583 -49.02 -8.22 7.92
CA MET A 583 -48.18 -7.18 8.54
C MET A 583 -48.95 -5.89 8.74
N VAL A 584 -49.73 -5.42 7.74
CA VAL A 584 -50.55 -4.22 7.84
C VAL A 584 -51.61 -4.40 8.92
N GLN A 585 -52.34 -5.50 8.93
CA GLN A 585 -53.34 -5.80 9.95
C GLN A 585 -52.77 -5.86 11.37
N LEU A 586 -51.58 -6.45 11.51
CA LEU A 586 -50.88 -6.50 12.81
C LEU A 586 -50.48 -5.08 13.26
N ALA A 587 -49.91 -4.28 12.39
CA ALA A 587 -49.55 -2.90 12.69
C ALA A 587 -50.76 -2.09 13.17
N HIS A 588 -51.87 -2.16 12.45
CA HIS A 588 -53.11 -1.46 12.82
C HIS A 588 -53.69 -1.93 14.17
N ARG A 589 -53.63 -3.23 14.46
CA ARG A 589 -54.03 -3.76 15.78
C ARG A 589 -53.15 -3.27 16.93
N LEU A 590 -51.88 -2.93 16.63
CA LEU A 590 -50.96 -2.32 17.58
C LEU A 590 -51.10 -0.78 17.63
N GLY A 591 -52.01 -0.19 16.86
CA GLY A 591 -52.21 1.25 16.79
C GLY A 591 -51.17 2.00 15.95
N LEU A 592 -50.43 1.30 15.08
CA LEU A 592 -49.42 1.86 14.19
C LEU A 592 -50.04 2.19 12.83
N THR A 593 -49.53 3.24 12.18
CA THR A 593 -49.76 3.49 10.76
C THR A 593 -48.72 2.81 9.90
N VAL A 594 -49.07 2.47 8.66
CA VAL A 594 -48.16 1.74 7.75
C VAL A 594 -47.85 2.60 6.54
N THR A 595 -46.55 2.75 6.27
CA THR A 595 -45.99 3.38 5.06
C THR A 595 -45.41 2.31 4.14
N ALA A 596 -45.87 2.27 2.88
CA ALA A 596 -45.28 1.40 1.86
C ALA A 596 -44.21 2.16 1.09
N GLU A 597 -43.02 1.57 0.99
CA GLU A 597 -41.88 2.13 0.25
C GLU A 597 -41.73 1.57 -1.15
N CYS A 598 -40.95 2.23 -1.99
CA CYS A 598 -40.64 1.80 -3.36
C CYS A 598 -41.87 1.54 -4.22
N VAL A 599 -42.93 2.34 -4.06
CA VAL A 599 -44.11 2.30 -4.92
C VAL A 599 -43.75 2.92 -6.27
N GLU A 600 -43.73 2.12 -7.32
CA GLU A 600 -43.26 2.55 -8.64
C GLU A 600 -44.35 2.51 -9.72
N THR A 601 -45.43 1.77 -9.49
CA THR A 601 -46.54 1.62 -10.46
C THR A 601 -47.88 1.88 -9.82
N ALA A 602 -48.84 2.36 -10.62
CA ALA A 602 -50.22 2.56 -10.17
C ALA A 602 -50.87 1.23 -9.71
N GLY A 603 -50.51 0.10 -10.31
CA GLY A 603 -51.00 -1.21 -9.89
C GLY A 603 -50.53 -1.62 -8.50
N GLN A 604 -49.25 -1.29 -8.14
CA GLN A 604 -48.78 -1.47 -6.77
C GLN A 604 -49.52 -0.59 -5.78
N ALA A 605 -49.67 0.70 -6.10
CA ALA A 605 -50.39 1.64 -5.25
C ALA A 605 -51.81 1.19 -4.96
N GLU A 606 -52.57 0.77 -5.97
CA GLU A 606 -53.97 0.32 -5.82
C GLU A 606 -54.07 -0.95 -4.95
N ARG A 607 -53.13 -1.86 -5.04
CA ARG A 607 -53.08 -3.05 -4.18
C ARG A 607 -52.77 -2.72 -2.72
N LEU A 608 -51.72 -1.92 -2.51
CA LEU A 608 -51.33 -1.48 -1.17
C LEU A 608 -52.47 -0.70 -0.51
N ARG A 609 -53.19 0.12 -1.27
CA ARG A 609 -54.40 0.81 -0.83
C ARG A 609 -55.48 -0.18 -0.40
N ARG A 610 -55.76 -1.25 -1.19
CA ARG A 610 -56.74 -2.29 -0.84
C ARG A 610 -56.34 -3.10 0.39
N ILE A 611 -55.04 -3.37 0.56
CA ILE A 611 -54.52 -4.03 1.75
C ILE A 611 -54.64 -3.16 3.00
N GLY A 612 -54.75 -1.83 2.82
CA GLY A 612 -55.00 -0.88 3.89
C GLY A 612 -53.75 -0.11 4.32
N CYS A 613 -52.68 -0.03 3.49
CA CYS A 613 -51.58 0.88 3.79
C CYS A 613 -52.06 2.33 3.88
N ASP A 614 -51.52 3.08 4.86
CA ASP A 614 -51.98 4.44 5.15
C ASP A 614 -51.25 5.46 4.25
N THR A 615 -49.95 5.31 4.05
CA THR A 615 -49.14 6.19 3.22
C THR A 615 -48.26 5.40 2.24
N GLY A 616 -47.93 6.01 1.13
CA GLY A 616 -47.02 5.45 0.13
C GLY A 616 -45.94 6.42 -0.25
N GLN A 617 -44.75 5.86 -0.53
CA GLN A 617 -43.57 6.57 -0.99
C GLN A 617 -42.94 5.81 -2.15
N GLY A 618 -42.55 6.52 -3.19
CA GLY A 618 -41.88 5.88 -4.34
C GLY A 618 -41.86 6.75 -5.58
N TRP A 619 -41.23 6.20 -6.63
CA TRP A 619 -41.08 6.93 -7.89
C TRP A 619 -42.39 7.13 -8.67
N LEU A 620 -43.42 6.42 -8.31
CA LEU A 620 -44.73 6.67 -8.83
C LEU A 620 -45.17 8.12 -8.53
N TYR A 621 -44.94 8.60 -7.32
CA TYR A 621 -45.33 9.93 -6.87
C TYR A 621 -44.29 10.98 -7.21
N SER A 622 -43.06 10.77 -6.77
CA SER A 622 -41.90 11.61 -7.11
C SER A 622 -40.58 10.95 -6.66
N ARG A 623 -39.50 11.34 -7.29
CA ARG A 623 -38.14 11.13 -6.73
C ARG A 623 -37.93 12.13 -5.60
N ALA A 624 -36.81 11.97 -4.87
CA ALA A 624 -36.34 13.01 -3.97
C ALA A 624 -36.01 14.27 -4.78
N VAL A 625 -36.51 15.41 -4.34
CA VAL A 625 -36.45 16.69 -5.06
C VAL A 625 -36.06 17.84 -4.13
N ALA A 626 -35.68 18.97 -4.72
CA ALA A 626 -35.35 20.18 -3.98
C ALA A 626 -36.57 20.75 -3.22
N PRO A 627 -36.37 21.52 -2.13
CA PRO A 627 -37.43 22.03 -1.28
C PRO A 627 -38.46 22.91 -2.02
N GLU A 628 -38.05 23.60 -3.09
CA GLU A 628 -38.90 24.45 -3.91
C GLU A 628 -39.95 23.65 -4.69
N GLN A 629 -39.56 22.43 -5.12
CA GLN A 629 -40.50 21.54 -5.82
C GLN A 629 -41.54 20.94 -4.88
N ILE A 630 -41.18 20.65 -3.63
CA ILE A 630 -42.15 20.24 -2.60
C ILE A 630 -43.17 21.37 -2.33
N ALA A 631 -42.69 22.62 -2.23
CA ALA A 631 -43.59 23.78 -2.06
C ALA A 631 -44.66 23.85 -3.16
N GLY A 632 -44.32 23.51 -4.40
CA GLY A 632 -45.25 23.44 -5.52
C GLY A 632 -46.27 22.28 -5.45
N LEU A 633 -46.01 21.26 -4.61
CA LEU A 633 -46.91 20.12 -4.39
C LEU A 633 -47.89 20.34 -3.24
N ILE A 634 -47.63 21.31 -2.34
CA ILE A 634 -48.52 21.64 -1.21
C ILE A 634 -49.80 22.25 -1.76
N GLY A 635 -50.95 21.72 -1.35
CA GLY A 635 -52.29 22.18 -1.82
C GLY A 635 -52.60 21.83 -3.28
N SER A 636 -51.70 21.12 -3.99
CA SER A 636 -52.00 20.66 -5.35
C SER A 636 -52.99 19.49 -5.32
N ARG A 637 -53.63 19.22 -6.49
CA ARG A 637 -54.51 18.04 -6.66
C ARG A 637 -53.77 16.76 -6.32
N PRO A 638 -54.51 15.64 -5.97
CA PRO A 638 -53.90 14.36 -5.67
C PRO A 638 -52.79 14.02 -6.65
N LEU A 639 -51.67 13.56 -6.12
CA LEU A 639 -50.55 13.04 -6.92
C LEU A 639 -51.00 11.68 -7.48
N GLU A 640 -51.67 11.72 -8.63
CA GLU A 640 -52.00 10.54 -9.41
C GLU A 640 -50.77 10.22 -10.28
N GLY A 641 -50.27 8.98 -10.14
CA GLY A 641 -49.17 8.47 -10.93
C GLY A 641 -49.53 8.19 -12.39
#